data_1380d10d76bb713a386ad06034f377a8
#
_entry.id   1380d10d76bb713a386ad06034f377a8
#
_cell.length_a   1.000
_cell.length_b   1.000
_cell.length_c   1.000
_cell.angle_alpha   90.00
_cell.angle_beta   90.00
_cell.angle_gamma   90.00
#
_symmetry.space_group_name_H-M   'P 1'
#
loop_
_entity.id
_entity.type
_entity.pdbx_description
1 polymer ?
#
loop_
_entity_poly.entity_id
_entity_poly.type
_entity_poly.pdbx_seq_one_letter_code
_entity_poly.pdbx_strand_id
1 'polypeptide(L)'
;MAATSENKPKQYISVGILAHVDAGKTTLSEGILYLTGQIRKLGRVDHGDAFLDTYTLERSRGITIFSKQANFVLGDKQVTLLDTPGHVDFSAEMERTLQVLDYAILVVSGADGVQGHTRTLWNLLARYQVPTFIFINKMDQDGTDRQDRFTELKRKLSGECVDFTEAGEEFLEELSMCDETVMESYLENGEITASQIQTLIRERKVFPCYFGSALKLEGVQELLDGLEKYMDGPVSGTHAEEAFGAKVYKISRDSQGSRLTHVKITNGVLKVKEILEYMAEEEPMQEKVNQIRIYSGDKYEMVQEAEKGCICAVTGLTRTYPGQGLGMQQGSSAPVLEPVLNYRVELPEGCDVHRMLQNFRQLEEEDPMLRVVWNEEAGEIQVQLMGEVQTEILQSLVKERFDVDISFGSGNIVYKETIKNTVEGVGHFEPLRHYAEVHLILEPGEPGSGISIDTICSEDVLDKNWQRLILTHVLEREHRGVLTGSVLTDVKITLASGRAHLKHTEGGDFRQAVYRAIRQGLMQAENVLLEPYYAFRLEIPSEMTGRALTDIQRMNGEFDGPETEDDMAVVTGSAPVSEMQDYQREVTTYSRGRGKLFCTLKGYFPCHNQDEVVEAISYDPERDVENPTGSVFCAHGAGYNVPWQEVPEHMHIEAQLPKILEERKRLAGETEKSLDETVPVNLRKEKSGSAEAAARGGRHYARNAREDRELEEIFIRTYGRVERKADRLPKTVTAGKTPKAKKDEEGVQEYLLEL
;
A
#
# COMPACT_ATOMS: atom_id res chain seq x y z
N MET A 1 -54.24 -11.90 5.98
CA MET A 1 -53.77 -10.49 5.91
C MET A 1 -52.29 -10.52 6.22
N ALA A 2 -51.47 -10.57 5.21
CA ALA A 2 -50.02 -10.45 5.38
C ALA A 2 -49.71 -8.97 5.60
N ALA A 3 -49.11 -8.65 6.73
CA ALA A 3 -48.63 -7.31 7.02
C ALA A 3 -47.50 -7.02 5.98
N THR A 4 -47.71 -6.01 5.18
CA THR A 4 -46.68 -5.38 4.37
C THR A 4 -45.62 -4.85 5.32
N SER A 5 -44.50 -5.52 5.46
CA SER A 5 -43.30 -4.97 6.07
C SER A 5 -42.93 -3.73 5.26
N GLU A 6 -43.05 -2.55 5.83
CA GLU A 6 -42.51 -1.31 5.31
C GLU A 6 -41.02 -1.58 5.04
N ASN A 7 -40.64 -1.45 3.79
CA ASN A 7 -39.25 -1.62 3.32
C ASN A 7 -38.42 -0.45 3.89
N LYS A 8 -37.89 -0.63 5.11
CA LYS A 8 -36.94 0.33 5.65
C LYS A 8 -35.72 0.33 4.73
N PRO A 9 -35.20 1.49 4.34
CA PRO A 9 -34.00 1.56 3.52
C PRO A 9 -32.86 0.81 4.22
N LYS A 10 -32.28 -0.20 3.54
CA LYS A 10 -31.13 -0.94 4.04
C LYS A 10 -29.87 -0.14 3.78
N GLN A 11 -28.99 -0.07 4.76
CA GLN A 11 -27.64 0.45 4.59
C GLN A 11 -26.71 -0.70 4.20
N TYR A 12 -25.85 -0.49 3.20
CA TYR A 12 -24.82 -1.47 2.81
C TYR A 12 -23.50 -1.06 3.44
N ILE A 13 -22.87 -1.97 4.19
CA ILE A 13 -21.61 -1.72 4.89
C ILE A 13 -20.68 -2.91 4.69
N SER A 14 -19.43 -2.64 4.28
CA SER A 14 -18.36 -3.62 4.20
C SER A 14 -17.46 -3.54 5.42
N VAL A 15 -17.29 -4.67 6.12
CA VAL A 15 -16.46 -4.79 7.33
C VAL A 15 -15.40 -5.83 7.11
N GLY A 16 -14.12 -5.46 7.26
CA GLY A 16 -13.01 -6.40 7.21
C GLY A 16 -12.60 -6.90 8.58
N ILE A 17 -12.30 -8.18 8.72
CA ILE A 17 -11.64 -8.72 9.92
C ILE A 17 -10.17 -8.94 9.63
N LEU A 18 -9.31 -8.29 10.42
CA LEU A 18 -7.86 -8.34 10.33
C LEU A 18 -7.26 -8.82 11.64
N ALA A 19 -6.21 -9.62 11.54
CA ALA A 19 -5.52 -10.15 12.71
C ALA A 19 -4.11 -10.63 12.36
N HIS A 20 -3.23 -10.64 13.34
CA HIS A 20 -2.05 -11.50 13.28
C HIS A 20 -2.46 -12.98 13.30
N VAL A 21 -1.59 -13.85 12.78
CA VAL A 21 -1.79 -15.30 12.79
C VAL A 21 -2.12 -15.77 14.23
N ASP A 22 -3.02 -16.71 14.35
CA ASP A 22 -3.49 -17.29 15.61
C ASP A 22 -4.19 -16.34 16.59
N ALA A 23 -4.45 -15.07 16.26
CA ALA A 23 -5.22 -14.18 17.14
C ALA A 23 -6.70 -14.57 17.27
N GLY A 24 -7.19 -15.52 16.44
CA GLY A 24 -8.56 -16.05 16.48
C GLY A 24 -9.53 -15.32 15.56
N LYS A 25 -9.03 -14.79 14.45
CA LYS A 25 -9.81 -14.12 13.41
C LYS A 25 -11.01 -14.95 12.91
N THR A 26 -10.74 -16.15 12.37
CA THR A 26 -11.77 -17.06 11.84
C THR A 26 -12.77 -17.49 12.92
N THR A 27 -12.30 -17.67 14.16
CA THR A 27 -13.18 -17.99 15.30
C THR A 27 -14.15 -16.84 15.61
N LEU A 28 -13.68 -15.58 15.51
CA LEU A 28 -14.53 -14.40 15.68
C LEU A 28 -15.53 -14.27 14.52
N SER A 29 -15.08 -14.49 13.27
CA SER A 29 -15.95 -14.50 12.10
C SER A 29 -17.09 -15.52 12.25
N GLU A 30 -16.78 -16.75 12.67
CA GLU A 30 -17.77 -17.80 12.95
C GLU A 30 -18.74 -17.38 14.09
N GLY A 31 -18.21 -16.79 15.17
CA GLY A 31 -19.03 -16.28 16.28
C GLY A 31 -20.04 -15.21 15.84
N ILE A 32 -19.59 -14.25 15.02
CA ILE A 32 -20.44 -13.21 14.43
C ILE A 32 -21.54 -13.83 13.55
N LEU A 33 -21.16 -14.73 12.63
CA LEU A 33 -22.12 -15.38 11.74
C LEU A 33 -23.13 -16.28 12.48
N TYR A 34 -22.71 -16.90 13.58
CA TYR A 34 -23.59 -17.70 14.42
C TYR A 34 -24.59 -16.84 15.20
N LEU A 35 -24.13 -15.79 15.85
CA LEU A 35 -25.00 -14.89 16.64
C LEU A 35 -25.98 -14.11 15.75
N THR A 36 -25.59 -13.75 14.54
CA THR A 36 -26.46 -13.11 13.53
C THR A 36 -27.38 -14.10 12.79
N GLY A 37 -27.29 -15.41 13.10
CA GLY A 37 -28.17 -16.44 12.56
C GLY A 37 -27.89 -16.86 11.11
N GLN A 38 -26.75 -16.48 10.54
CA GLN A 38 -26.37 -16.87 9.18
C GLN A 38 -25.94 -18.34 9.11
N ILE A 39 -25.31 -18.83 10.16
CA ILE A 39 -24.95 -20.24 10.33
C ILE A 39 -25.71 -20.83 11.52
N ARG A 40 -26.11 -22.09 11.39
CA ARG A 40 -26.88 -22.80 12.42
C ARG A 40 -26.02 -23.52 13.46
N LYS A 41 -24.75 -23.78 13.10
CA LYS A 41 -23.77 -24.47 13.93
C LYS A 41 -22.52 -23.64 13.92
N LEU A 42 -21.94 -23.40 15.09
CA LEU A 42 -20.64 -22.74 15.22
C LEU A 42 -19.55 -23.68 14.66
N GLY A 43 -18.90 -23.26 13.58
CA GLY A 43 -17.75 -23.96 13.02
C GLY A 43 -16.51 -23.77 13.89
N ARG A 44 -15.56 -24.71 13.81
CA ARG A 44 -14.29 -24.66 14.52
C ARG A 44 -13.13 -24.90 13.57
N VAL A 45 -12.14 -24.02 13.65
CA VAL A 45 -10.91 -24.15 12.85
C VAL A 45 -10.21 -25.49 13.16
N ASP A 46 -10.11 -25.86 14.45
CA ASP A 46 -9.47 -27.10 14.90
C ASP A 46 -10.14 -28.38 14.34
N HIS A 47 -11.42 -28.29 13.99
CA HIS A 47 -12.18 -29.41 13.43
C HIS A 47 -12.27 -29.35 11.89
N GLY A 48 -11.78 -28.27 11.26
CA GLY A 48 -11.84 -28.05 9.80
C GLY A 48 -13.25 -27.87 9.26
N ASP A 49 -14.22 -27.45 10.10
CA ASP A 49 -15.62 -27.25 9.75
C ASP A 49 -16.06 -25.78 9.80
N ALA A 50 -15.11 -24.83 9.80
CA ALA A 50 -15.40 -23.41 9.71
C ALA A 50 -16.06 -23.05 8.34
N PHE A 51 -17.08 -22.20 8.39
CA PHE A 51 -17.90 -21.82 7.22
C PHE A 51 -17.11 -21.09 6.15
N LEU A 52 -16.17 -20.24 6.56
CA LEU A 52 -15.35 -19.42 5.65
C LEU A 52 -14.12 -20.15 5.13
N ASP A 53 -13.60 -21.16 5.82
CA ASP A 53 -12.43 -21.93 5.39
C ASP A 53 -12.86 -22.98 4.34
N THR A 54 -13.05 -22.57 3.08
CA THR A 54 -13.58 -23.42 2.03
C THR A 54 -12.48 -24.19 1.29
N TYR A 55 -11.25 -23.68 1.27
CA TYR A 55 -10.12 -24.28 0.58
C TYR A 55 -9.45 -25.37 1.42
N THR A 56 -9.06 -26.49 0.80
CA THR A 56 -8.53 -27.67 1.51
C THR A 56 -7.28 -27.36 2.32
N LEU A 57 -6.38 -26.50 1.78
CA LEU A 57 -5.16 -26.10 2.49
C LEU A 57 -5.44 -25.15 3.66
N GLU A 58 -6.45 -24.27 3.55
CA GLU A 58 -6.89 -23.43 4.68
C GLU A 58 -7.31 -24.32 5.86
N ARG A 59 -8.13 -25.35 5.57
CA ARG A 59 -8.58 -26.33 6.60
C ARG A 59 -7.44 -27.14 7.21
N SER A 60 -6.49 -27.58 6.38
CA SER A 60 -5.38 -28.43 6.85
C SER A 60 -4.36 -27.67 7.68
N ARG A 61 -4.17 -26.37 7.41
CA ARG A 61 -3.19 -25.51 8.08
C ARG A 61 -3.79 -24.60 9.15
N GLY A 62 -5.11 -24.43 9.14
CA GLY A 62 -5.81 -23.51 10.04
C GLY A 62 -5.51 -22.03 9.76
N ILE A 63 -5.13 -21.66 8.52
CA ILE A 63 -4.85 -20.28 8.10
C ILE A 63 -5.76 -19.87 6.97
N THR A 64 -6.22 -18.62 6.96
CA THR A 64 -6.94 -18.03 5.81
C THR A 64 -5.92 -17.60 4.76
N ILE A 65 -6.11 -18.05 3.51
CA ILE A 65 -5.23 -17.77 2.37
C ILE A 65 -5.87 -16.72 1.45
N PHE A 66 -7.16 -16.91 1.13
CA PHE A 66 -7.91 -16.03 0.25
C PHE A 66 -8.95 -15.25 1.02
N SER A 67 -9.14 -13.99 0.66
CA SER A 67 -10.22 -13.17 1.20
C SER A 67 -11.57 -13.78 0.84
N LYS A 68 -12.39 -14.05 1.86
CA LYS A 68 -13.74 -14.61 1.75
C LYS A 68 -14.77 -13.59 2.20
N GLN A 69 -15.97 -13.72 1.69
CA GLN A 69 -17.06 -12.85 2.11
C GLN A 69 -18.25 -13.64 2.66
N ALA A 70 -18.91 -13.07 3.65
CA ALA A 70 -20.18 -13.53 4.17
C ALA A 70 -21.11 -12.34 4.40
N ASN A 71 -22.40 -12.51 4.17
CA ASN A 71 -23.38 -11.46 4.33
C ASN A 71 -24.30 -11.76 5.51
N PHE A 72 -24.58 -10.76 6.33
CA PHE A 72 -25.56 -10.85 7.42
C PHE A 72 -26.30 -9.54 7.61
N VAL A 73 -27.39 -9.57 8.35
CA VAL A 73 -28.20 -8.41 8.69
C VAL A 73 -27.95 -8.05 10.15
N LEU A 74 -27.67 -6.78 10.39
CA LEU A 74 -27.49 -6.22 11.73
C LEU A 74 -28.40 -4.97 11.86
N GLY A 75 -29.53 -5.11 12.55
CA GLY A 75 -30.56 -4.07 12.59
C GLY A 75 -31.11 -3.72 11.21
N ASP A 76 -30.90 -2.50 10.75
CA ASP A 76 -31.27 -2.01 9.43
C ASP A 76 -30.11 -2.08 8.40
N LYS A 77 -28.97 -2.65 8.79
CA LYS A 77 -27.73 -2.71 8.01
C LYS A 77 -27.56 -4.08 7.34
N GLN A 78 -27.27 -4.06 6.06
CA GLN A 78 -26.79 -5.22 5.32
C GLN A 78 -25.26 -5.21 5.36
N VAL A 79 -24.67 -6.06 6.17
CA VAL A 79 -23.22 -6.11 6.37
C VAL A 79 -22.60 -7.19 5.48
N THR A 80 -21.58 -6.82 4.72
CA THR A 80 -20.69 -7.76 4.04
C THR A 80 -19.41 -7.87 4.85
N LEU A 81 -19.22 -9.01 5.50
CA LEU A 81 -18.01 -9.36 6.22
C LEU A 81 -16.97 -9.88 5.25
N LEU A 82 -15.78 -9.30 5.27
CA LEU A 82 -14.62 -9.73 4.49
C LEU A 82 -13.59 -10.31 5.46
N ASP A 83 -13.44 -11.64 5.42
CA ASP A 83 -12.41 -12.35 6.17
C ASP A 83 -11.11 -12.30 5.37
N THR A 84 -10.07 -11.66 5.91
CA THR A 84 -8.81 -11.41 5.20
C THR A 84 -7.72 -12.38 5.65
N PRO A 85 -6.70 -12.67 4.82
CA PRO A 85 -5.55 -13.44 5.26
C PRO A 85 -4.86 -12.80 6.46
N GLY A 86 -4.45 -13.64 7.43
CA GLY A 86 -3.70 -13.20 8.61
C GLY A 86 -2.19 -13.45 8.53
N HIS A 87 -1.72 -14.22 7.53
CA HIS A 87 -0.31 -14.54 7.34
C HIS A 87 0.39 -13.47 6.48
N VAL A 88 1.64 -13.15 6.82
CA VAL A 88 2.44 -12.11 6.16
C VAL A 88 2.59 -12.37 4.66
N ASP A 89 2.74 -13.62 4.24
CA ASP A 89 2.90 -14.01 2.83
C ASP A 89 1.69 -13.64 1.96
N PHE A 90 0.51 -13.42 2.56
CA PHE A 90 -0.73 -13.02 1.86
C PHE A 90 -1.11 -11.56 2.11
N SER A 91 -0.19 -10.76 2.59
CA SER A 91 -0.45 -9.35 2.93
C SER A 91 -0.89 -8.52 1.73
N ALA A 92 -0.46 -8.85 0.51
CA ALA A 92 -0.90 -8.17 -0.71
C ALA A 92 -2.40 -8.38 -1.01
N GLU A 93 -2.92 -9.60 -0.81
CA GLU A 93 -4.36 -9.89 -0.93
C GLU A 93 -5.16 -9.14 0.14
N MET A 94 -4.66 -9.11 1.38
CA MET A 94 -5.24 -8.35 2.47
C MET A 94 -5.26 -6.85 2.15
N GLU A 95 -4.15 -6.27 1.69
CA GLU A 95 -4.05 -4.84 1.37
C GLU A 95 -5.03 -4.42 0.27
N ARG A 96 -5.22 -5.25 -0.77
CA ARG A 96 -6.25 -5.01 -1.80
C ARG A 96 -7.65 -4.96 -1.20
N THR A 97 -7.93 -5.82 -0.22
CA THR A 97 -9.23 -5.86 0.45
C THR A 97 -9.47 -4.60 1.30
N LEU A 98 -8.44 -4.03 1.95
CA LEU A 98 -8.57 -2.78 2.73
C LEU A 98 -9.16 -1.62 1.94
N GLN A 99 -8.88 -1.56 0.65
CA GLN A 99 -9.33 -0.48 -0.22
C GLN A 99 -10.84 -0.43 -0.46
N VAL A 100 -11.57 -1.47 -0.09
CA VAL A 100 -13.03 -1.57 -0.26
C VAL A 100 -13.78 -1.69 1.07
N LEU A 101 -13.09 -1.52 2.21
CA LEU A 101 -13.72 -1.53 3.53
C LEU A 101 -14.31 -0.18 3.88
N ASP A 102 -15.49 -0.20 4.55
CA ASP A 102 -16.04 0.95 5.25
C ASP A 102 -15.56 0.97 6.70
N TYR A 103 -15.40 -0.21 7.30
CA TYR A 103 -14.91 -0.40 8.66
C TYR A 103 -14.02 -1.65 8.75
N ALA A 104 -13.20 -1.70 9.77
CA ALA A 104 -12.37 -2.86 10.10
C ALA A 104 -12.56 -3.28 11.56
N ILE A 105 -12.43 -4.58 11.81
CA ILE A 105 -12.28 -5.16 13.14
C ILE A 105 -10.85 -5.69 13.22
N LEU A 106 -10.01 -5.05 14.04
CA LEU A 106 -8.66 -5.51 14.32
C LEU A 106 -8.71 -6.43 15.54
N VAL A 107 -8.40 -7.71 15.34
CA VAL A 107 -8.37 -8.72 16.40
C VAL A 107 -6.97 -8.81 16.98
N VAL A 108 -6.86 -8.61 18.29
CA VAL A 108 -5.60 -8.70 19.03
C VAL A 108 -5.71 -9.85 20.04
N SER A 109 -4.70 -10.70 20.16
CA SER A 109 -4.68 -11.77 21.15
C SER A 109 -4.42 -11.17 22.55
N GLY A 110 -5.28 -11.46 23.52
CA GLY A 110 -5.09 -11.06 24.92
C GLY A 110 -3.88 -11.77 25.56
N ALA A 111 -3.53 -12.98 25.10
CA ALA A 111 -2.37 -13.70 25.58
C ALA A 111 -1.05 -13.12 25.03
N ASP A 112 -1.01 -12.82 23.70
CA ASP A 112 0.22 -12.45 23.01
C ASP A 112 0.42 -10.91 22.89
N GLY A 113 -0.65 -10.12 23.12
CA GLY A 113 -0.63 -8.65 22.99
C GLY A 113 -0.44 -8.15 21.55
N VAL A 114 0.09 -6.92 21.41
CA VAL A 114 0.33 -6.27 20.12
C VAL A 114 1.60 -6.78 19.49
N GLN A 115 1.47 -7.60 18.45
CA GLN A 115 2.53 -8.22 17.67
C GLN A 115 3.06 -7.29 16.55
N GLY A 116 4.23 -7.62 15.97
CA GLY A 116 4.80 -6.87 14.85
C GLY A 116 3.84 -6.71 13.66
N HIS A 117 3.24 -7.81 13.21
CA HIS A 117 2.26 -7.76 12.12
C HIS A 117 0.98 -6.96 12.48
N THR A 118 0.55 -6.96 13.74
CA THR A 118 -0.56 -6.12 14.21
C THR A 118 -0.27 -4.62 13.98
N ARG A 119 0.99 -4.19 14.19
CA ARG A 119 1.41 -2.82 13.89
C ARG A 119 1.41 -2.52 12.39
N THR A 120 1.86 -3.47 11.56
CA THR A 120 1.78 -3.34 10.10
C THR A 120 0.33 -3.15 9.65
N LEU A 121 -0.59 -3.98 10.15
CA LEU A 121 -2.03 -3.85 9.89
C LEU A 121 -2.57 -2.50 10.34
N TRP A 122 -2.18 -2.04 11.53
CA TRP A 122 -2.58 -0.74 12.08
C TRP A 122 -2.15 0.43 11.20
N ASN A 123 -0.89 0.40 10.71
CA ASN A 123 -0.35 1.42 9.82
C ASN A 123 -1.06 1.42 8.44
N LEU A 124 -1.37 0.23 7.90
CA LEU A 124 -2.14 0.13 6.66
C LEU A 124 -3.57 0.65 6.83
N LEU A 125 -4.25 0.32 7.94
CA LEU A 125 -5.57 0.87 8.28
C LEU A 125 -5.53 2.40 8.39
N ALA A 126 -4.46 2.96 8.95
CA ALA A 126 -4.24 4.41 9.00
C ALA A 126 -4.00 5.01 7.62
N ARG A 127 -3.19 4.36 6.77
CA ARG A 127 -2.91 4.80 5.40
C ARG A 127 -4.17 4.85 4.54
N TYR A 128 -4.99 3.82 4.61
CA TYR A 128 -6.25 3.73 3.86
C TYR A 128 -7.42 4.44 4.56
N GLN A 129 -7.17 5.09 5.70
CA GLN A 129 -8.16 5.83 6.48
C GLN A 129 -9.40 5.00 6.84
N VAL A 130 -9.21 3.69 7.12
CA VAL A 130 -10.30 2.78 7.47
C VAL A 130 -10.66 2.93 8.95
N PRO A 131 -11.90 3.32 9.31
CA PRO A 131 -12.40 3.34 10.70
C PRO A 131 -12.29 1.95 11.32
N THR A 132 -11.77 1.87 12.56
CA THR A 132 -11.33 0.59 13.13
C THR A 132 -11.92 0.37 14.52
N PHE A 133 -12.57 -0.78 14.71
CA PHE A 133 -12.91 -1.38 15.97
C PHE A 133 -11.82 -2.38 16.39
N ILE A 134 -11.54 -2.48 17.68
CA ILE A 134 -10.52 -3.41 18.18
C ILE A 134 -11.22 -4.45 19.06
N PHE A 135 -10.97 -5.74 18.80
CA PHE A 135 -11.45 -6.84 19.63
C PHE A 135 -10.27 -7.59 20.25
N ILE A 136 -10.15 -7.49 21.56
CA ILE A 136 -9.13 -8.19 22.35
C ILE A 136 -9.67 -9.57 22.67
N ASN A 137 -9.20 -10.56 21.92
CA ASN A 137 -9.65 -11.94 21.95
C ASN A 137 -8.84 -12.79 22.95
N LYS A 138 -9.31 -14.00 23.26
CA LYS A 138 -8.64 -14.97 24.15
C LYS A 138 -8.46 -14.48 25.60
N MET A 139 -9.35 -13.60 26.08
CA MET A 139 -9.31 -13.11 27.46
C MET A 139 -9.62 -14.18 28.51
N ASP A 140 -10.01 -15.38 28.08
CA ASP A 140 -10.24 -16.57 28.89
C ASP A 140 -8.98 -17.41 29.16
N GLN A 141 -7.83 -17.01 28.63
CA GLN A 141 -6.55 -17.70 28.87
C GLN A 141 -5.92 -17.22 30.18
N ASP A 142 -5.26 -18.14 30.88
CA ASP A 142 -4.54 -17.85 32.13
C ASP A 142 -3.43 -16.80 31.89
N GLY A 143 -3.34 -15.82 32.77
CA GLY A 143 -2.32 -14.76 32.69
C GLY A 143 -2.71 -13.57 31.82
N THR A 144 -3.92 -13.51 31.27
CA THR A 144 -4.43 -12.32 30.58
C THR A 144 -5.02 -11.33 31.58
N ASP A 145 -4.54 -10.09 31.56
CA ASP A 145 -5.11 -8.97 32.33
C ASP A 145 -5.65 -7.91 31.37
N ARG A 146 -6.89 -7.47 31.63
CA ARG A 146 -7.57 -6.49 30.77
C ARG A 146 -6.88 -5.13 30.80
N GLN A 147 -6.51 -4.67 32.00
CA GLN A 147 -5.93 -3.34 32.19
C GLN A 147 -4.52 -3.25 31.56
N ASP A 148 -3.74 -4.31 31.71
CA ASP A 148 -2.40 -4.39 31.09
C ASP A 148 -2.51 -4.36 29.57
N ARG A 149 -3.43 -5.14 28.97
CA ARG A 149 -3.66 -5.15 27.51
C ARG A 149 -4.20 -3.81 27.01
N PHE A 150 -5.10 -3.17 27.72
CA PHE A 150 -5.60 -1.86 27.36
C PHE A 150 -4.51 -0.77 27.39
N THR A 151 -3.66 -0.79 28.42
CA THR A 151 -2.51 0.09 28.53
C THR A 151 -1.51 -0.14 27.39
N GLU A 152 -1.28 -1.41 27.02
CA GLU A 152 -0.44 -1.78 25.89
C GLU A 152 -0.98 -1.24 24.56
N LEU A 153 -2.31 -1.38 24.31
CA LEU A 153 -2.96 -0.83 23.11
C LEU A 153 -2.77 0.67 22.99
N LYS A 154 -3.03 1.40 24.09
CA LYS A 154 -2.83 2.86 24.14
C LYS A 154 -1.40 3.26 23.83
N ARG A 155 -0.42 2.54 24.36
CA ARG A 155 1.01 2.80 24.14
C ARG A 155 1.48 2.44 22.73
N LYS A 156 1.06 1.26 22.20
CA LYS A 156 1.62 0.68 20.97
C LYS A 156 0.84 1.01 19.69
N LEU A 157 -0.46 1.32 19.79
CA LEU A 157 -1.32 1.64 18.65
C LEU A 157 -1.77 3.09 18.66
N SER A 158 -2.59 3.50 19.63
CA SER A 158 -3.04 4.91 19.73
C SER A 158 -3.56 5.23 21.13
N GLY A 159 -3.26 6.45 21.62
CA GLY A 159 -3.84 6.99 22.85
C GLY A 159 -5.35 7.15 22.81
N GLU A 160 -5.95 7.23 21.62
CA GLU A 160 -7.38 7.36 21.39
C GLU A 160 -8.14 6.00 21.39
N CYS A 161 -7.50 4.92 21.84
CA CYS A 161 -8.20 3.67 22.17
C CYS A 161 -9.08 3.87 23.41
N VAL A 162 -10.39 3.60 23.28
CA VAL A 162 -11.39 3.77 24.36
C VAL A 162 -12.12 2.46 24.61
N ASP A 163 -12.34 2.11 25.87
CA ASP A 163 -13.06 0.89 26.24
C ASP A 163 -14.58 1.11 26.14
N PHE A 164 -15.22 0.41 25.19
CA PHE A 164 -16.65 0.52 24.90
C PHE A 164 -17.51 -0.54 25.63
N THR A 165 -16.90 -1.38 26.48
CA THR A 165 -17.64 -2.37 27.26
C THR A 165 -18.21 -1.79 28.56
N GLU A 166 -17.69 -0.67 29.04
CA GLU A 166 -18.14 0.03 30.26
C GLU A 166 -18.75 1.38 29.89
N ALA A 167 -20.03 1.58 30.19
CA ALA A 167 -20.69 2.86 30.03
C ALA A 167 -20.73 3.57 31.41
N GLY A 168 -20.21 4.81 31.48
CA GLY A 168 -20.17 5.59 32.70
C GLY A 168 -19.66 7.02 32.48
N GLU A 169 -19.47 7.79 33.55
CA GLU A 169 -18.91 9.14 33.45
C GLU A 169 -17.46 9.12 32.93
N GLU A 170 -16.64 8.19 33.38
CA GLU A 170 -15.26 8.00 32.90
C GLU A 170 -15.21 7.78 31.40
N PHE A 171 -16.09 6.96 30.82
CA PHE A 171 -16.20 6.73 29.39
C PHE A 171 -16.52 8.01 28.60
N LEU A 172 -17.45 8.83 29.11
CA LEU A 172 -17.81 10.09 28.45
C LEU A 172 -16.69 11.13 28.56
N GLU A 173 -15.98 11.17 29.69
CA GLU A 173 -14.81 12.03 29.88
C GLU A 173 -13.70 11.64 28.90
N GLU A 174 -13.41 10.34 28.77
CA GLU A 174 -12.39 9.84 27.84
C GLU A 174 -12.73 10.15 26.38
N LEU A 175 -14.00 9.98 25.97
CA LEU A 175 -14.47 10.36 24.63
C LEU A 175 -14.39 11.87 24.39
N SER A 176 -14.71 12.69 25.40
CA SER A 176 -14.65 14.15 25.27
C SER A 176 -13.24 14.67 25.02
N MET A 177 -12.22 14.00 25.56
CA MET A 177 -10.82 14.38 25.37
C MET A 177 -10.28 14.11 23.95
N CYS A 178 -11.00 13.32 23.14
CA CYS A 178 -10.55 12.96 21.80
C CYS A 178 -10.85 14.05 20.73
N ASP A 179 -11.70 15.04 21.03
CA ASP A 179 -12.07 16.11 20.09
C ASP A 179 -12.56 17.36 20.80
N GLU A 180 -12.05 18.55 20.42
CA GLU A 180 -12.39 19.82 21.06
C GLU A 180 -13.90 20.15 20.96
N THR A 181 -14.54 19.86 19.82
CA THR A 181 -15.97 20.17 19.62
C THR A 181 -16.87 19.26 20.44
N VAL A 182 -16.44 18.00 20.61
CA VAL A 182 -17.15 17.04 21.48
C VAL A 182 -16.95 17.40 22.94
N MET A 183 -15.76 17.87 23.34
CA MET A 183 -15.48 18.37 24.68
C MET A 183 -16.36 19.57 25.02
N GLU A 184 -16.46 20.58 24.14
CA GLU A 184 -17.34 21.74 24.34
C GLU A 184 -18.81 21.31 24.52
N SER A 185 -19.30 20.41 23.64
CA SER A 185 -20.65 19.87 23.72
C SER A 185 -20.91 19.10 25.02
N TYR A 186 -19.94 18.31 25.50
CA TYR A 186 -20.05 17.58 26.76
C TYR A 186 -20.06 18.50 27.97
N LEU A 187 -19.23 19.55 27.99
CA LEU A 187 -19.19 20.55 29.05
C LEU A 187 -20.48 21.36 29.12
N GLU A 188 -21.14 21.63 27.99
CA GLU A 188 -22.40 22.38 27.93
C GLU A 188 -23.61 21.52 28.26
N ASN A 189 -23.70 20.29 27.80
CA ASN A 189 -24.89 19.46 27.82
C ASN A 189 -24.78 18.24 28.76
N GLY A 190 -23.58 17.84 29.18
CA GLY A 190 -23.33 16.66 30.01
C GLY A 190 -23.52 15.33 29.28
N GLU A 191 -23.73 15.35 27.97
CA GLU A 191 -23.98 14.16 27.14
C GLU A 191 -23.23 14.21 25.81
N ILE A 192 -22.81 13.03 25.28
CA ILE A 192 -22.27 12.84 23.94
C ILE A 192 -23.26 11.99 23.16
N THR A 193 -23.72 12.49 22.02
CA THR A 193 -24.68 11.78 21.16
C THR A 193 -24.04 10.63 20.38
N ALA A 194 -24.82 9.59 20.04
CA ALA A 194 -24.34 8.49 19.19
C ALA A 194 -23.81 8.97 17.84
N SER A 195 -24.39 10.03 17.26
CA SER A 195 -23.91 10.62 16.00
C SER A 195 -22.53 11.27 16.12
N GLN A 196 -22.23 11.90 17.26
CA GLN A 196 -20.89 12.44 17.53
C GLN A 196 -19.87 11.31 17.64
N ILE A 197 -20.20 10.23 18.36
CA ILE A 197 -19.33 9.03 18.47
C ILE A 197 -19.11 8.39 17.10
N GLN A 198 -20.16 8.23 16.28
CA GLN A 198 -20.03 7.74 14.89
C GLN A 198 -19.05 8.59 14.08
N THR A 199 -19.12 9.92 14.24
CA THR A 199 -18.20 10.84 13.54
C THR A 199 -16.76 10.68 14.03
N LEU A 200 -16.54 10.60 15.35
CA LEU A 200 -15.20 10.35 15.92
C LEU A 200 -14.58 9.05 15.40
N ILE A 201 -15.34 7.98 15.35
CA ILE A 201 -14.89 6.68 14.84
C ILE A 201 -14.58 6.78 13.34
N ARG A 202 -15.47 7.39 12.55
CA ARG A 202 -15.29 7.56 11.10
C ARG A 202 -14.07 8.40 10.74
N GLU A 203 -13.79 9.43 11.54
CA GLU A 203 -12.61 10.29 11.39
C GLU A 203 -11.34 9.71 12.04
N ARG A 204 -11.42 8.48 12.58
CA ARG A 204 -10.29 7.79 13.26
C ARG A 204 -9.74 8.60 14.46
N LYS A 205 -10.58 9.34 15.13
CA LYS A 205 -10.26 10.05 16.38
C LYS A 205 -10.55 9.22 17.63
N VAL A 206 -11.33 8.14 17.49
CA VAL A 206 -11.63 7.18 18.55
C VAL A 206 -11.57 5.76 17.96
N PHE A 207 -11.00 4.85 18.74
CA PHE A 207 -10.91 3.43 18.39
C PHE A 207 -11.62 2.60 19.48
N PRO A 208 -12.87 2.14 19.21
CA PRO A 208 -13.62 1.34 20.17
C PRO A 208 -12.94 0.00 20.46
N CYS A 209 -12.67 -0.29 21.73
CA CYS A 209 -12.08 -1.52 22.21
C CYS A 209 -13.14 -2.38 22.92
N TYR A 210 -13.14 -3.68 22.57
CA TYR A 210 -13.99 -4.71 23.17
C TYR A 210 -13.13 -5.88 23.61
N PHE A 211 -13.49 -6.51 24.72
CA PHE A 211 -12.73 -7.61 25.32
C PHE A 211 -13.59 -8.87 25.39
N GLY A 212 -13.01 -10.03 25.07
CA GLY A 212 -13.78 -11.26 25.16
C GLY A 212 -13.02 -12.53 24.75
N SER A 213 -13.79 -13.59 24.56
CA SER A 213 -13.35 -14.86 24.01
C SER A 213 -14.28 -15.28 22.86
N ALA A 214 -13.80 -15.17 21.63
CA ALA A 214 -14.57 -15.59 20.46
C ALA A 214 -14.94 -17.07 20.52
N LEU A 215 -14.07 -17.91 21.10
CA LEU A 215 -14.32 -19.35 21.29
C LEU A 215 -15.51 -19.63 22.22
N LYS A 216 -15.68 -18.81 23.25
CA LYS A 216 -16.79 -18.91 24.21
C LYS A 216 -17.97 -18.01 23.90
N LEU A 217 -17.87 -17.19 22.84
CA LEU A 217 -18.81 -16.14 22.45
C LEU A 217 -18.96 -15.02 23.49
N GLU A 218 -18.02 -14.89 24.41
CA GLU A 218 -17.97 -13.81 25.41
C GLU A 218 -17.48 -12.51 24.75
N GLY A 219 -18.18 -11.38 25.01
CA GLY A 219 -17.82 -10.07 24.43
C GLY A 219 -18.17 -9.88 22.94
N VAL A 220 -18.60 -10.94 22.24
CA VAL A 220 -18.93 -10.88 20.80
C VAL A 220 -20.28 -10.18 20.57
N GLN A 221 -21.24 -10.39 21.47
CA GLN A 221 -22.54 -9.69 21.39
C GLN A 221 -22.35 -8.19 21.62
N GLU A 222 -21.57 -7.80 22.60
CA GLU A 222 -21.22 -6.41 22.91
C GLU A 222 -20.55 -5.71 21.71
N LEU A 223 -19.64 -6.42 21.04
CA LEU A 223 -19.06 -5.92 19.78
C LEU A 223 -20.13 -5.73 18.71
N LEU A 224 -21.04 -6.70 18.51
CA LEU A 224 -22.14 -6.60 17.52
C LEU A 224 -23.07 -5.43 17.84
N ASP A 225 -23.44 -5.24 19.11
CA ASP A 225 -24.28 -4.12 19.54
C ASP A 225 -23.59 -2.77 19.27
N GLY A 226 -22.27 -2.70 19.48
CA GLY A 226 -21.44 -1.53 19.14
C GLY A 226 -21.37 -1.27 17.64
N LEU A 227 -21.17 -2.31 16.83
CA LEU A 227 -21.19 -2.22 15.38
C LEU A 227 -22.56 -1.74 14.86
N GLU A 228 -23.67 -2.29 15.40
CA GLU A 228 -25.02 -1.86 15.03
C GLU A 228 -25.24 -0.39 15.35
N LYS A 229 -24.81 0.07 16.50
CA LYS A 229 -25.04 1.43 17.00
C LYS A 229 -24.16 2.47 16.32
N TYR A 230 -22.90 2.14 16.01
CA TYR A 230 -21.90 3.14 15.64
C TYR A 230 -21.44 3.08 14.19
N MET A 231 -21.73 2.01 13.43
CA MET A 231 -21.50 2.03 11.99
C MET A 231 -22.63 2.75 11.26
N ASP A 232 -22.28 3.46 10.19
CA ASP A 232 -23.21 4.04 9.24
C ASP A 232 -22.72 3.79 7.79
N GLY A 233 -23.64 3.81 6.83
CA GLY A 233 -23.33 3.54 5.43
C GLY A 233 -24.36 4.12 4.47
N PRO A 234 -24.14 3.99 3.16
CA PRO A 234 -25.07 4.48 2.13
C PRO A 234 -26.42 3.77 2.24
N VAL A 235 -27.49 4.57 2.20
CA VAL A 235 -28.87 4.08 2.30
C VAL A 235 -29.36 3.61 0.92
N SER A 236 -29.85 2.38 0.83
CA SER A 236 -30.41 1.80 -0.39
C SER A 236 -31.51 2.67 -1.00
N GLY A 237 -31.51 2.78 -2.34
CA GLY A 237 -32.52 3.52 -3.11
C GLY A 237 -32.32 5.04 -3.17
N THR A 238 -31.37 5.62 -2.43
CA THR A 238 -31.13 7.08 -2.43
C THR A 238 -30.14 7.53 -3.52
N HIS A 239 -29.38 6.60 -4.10
CA HIS A 239 -28.27 6.87 -5.03
C HIS A 239 -28.53 6.45 -6.48
N ALA A 240 -29.79 6.13 -6.84
CA ALA A 240 -30.14 5.58 -8.14
C ALA A 240 -29.92 6.55 -9.34
N GLU A 241 -29.95 7.86 -9.07
CA GLU A 241 -29.72 8.92 -10.10
C GLU A 241 -28.24 9.34 -10.18
N GLU A 242 -27.39 8.85 -9.32
CA GLU A 242 -25.95 9.15 -9.35
C GLU A 242 -25.27 8.40 -10.51
N ALA A 243 -24.26 9.00 -11.10
CA ALA A 243 -23.44 8.34 -12.13
C ALA A 243 -22.73 7.11 -11.54
N PHE A 244 -22.68 6.01 -12.30
CA PHE A 244 -22.07 4.76 -11.87
C PHE A 244 -20.58 4.93 -11.53
N GLY A 245 -20.17 4.29 -10.43
CA GLY A 245 -18.78 4.16 -10.01
C GLY A 245 -18.58 2.87 -9.24
N ALA A 246 -17.50 2.14 -9.53
CA ALA A 246 -17.13 0.93 -8.80
C ALA A 246 -15.62 0.76 -8.70
N LYS A 247 -15.16 0.02 -7.70
CA LYS A 247 -13.76 -0.32 -7.47
C LYS A 247 -13.56 -1.81 -7.55
N VAL A 248 -12.66 -2.25 -8.43
CA VAL A 248 -12.26 -3.65 -8.56
C VAL A 248 -11.22 -3.95 -7.47
N TYR A 249 -11.46 -4.95 -6.61
CA TYR A 249 -10.50 -5.30 -5.59
C TYR A 249 -9.92 -6.71 -5.72
N LYS A 250 -10.63 -7.59 -6.47
CA LYS A 250 -10.23 -8.98 -6.66
C LYS A 250 -10.72 -9.52 -7.99
N ILE A 251 -9.89 -10.34 -8.61
CA ILE A 251 -10.29 -11.24 -9.73
C ILE A 251 -10.23 -12.68 -9.20
N SER A 252 -11.18 -13.49 -9.59
CA SER A 252 -11.17 -14.93 -9.31
C SER A 252 -11.85 -15.71 -10.44
N ARG A 253 -11.84 -17.03 -10.35
CA ARG A 253 -12.56 -17.91 -11.28
C ARG A 253 -13.47 -18.84 -10.51
N ASP A 254 -14.67 -19.09 -11.04
CA ASP A 254 -15.58 -20.07 -10.47
C ASP A 254 -15.16 -21.51 -10.83
N SER A 255 -15.86 -22.50 -10.26
CA SER A 255 -15.58 -23.92 -10.52
C SER A 255 -15.72 -24.36 -11.99
N GLN A 256 -16.29 -23.50 -12.84
CA GLN A 256 -16.42 -23.71 -14.28
C GLN A 256 -15.34 -22.97 -15.08
N GLY A 257 -14.40 -22.30 -14.39
CA GLY A 257 -13.35 -21.47 -14.98
C GLY A 257 -13.82 -20.09 -15.45
N SER A 258 -15.07 -19.69 -15.19
CA SER A 258 -15.58 -18.37 -15.58
C SER A 258 -14.93 -17.29 -14.74
N ARG A 259 -14.43 -16.24 -15.38
CA ARG A 259 -13.80 -15.09 -14.74
C ARG A 259 -14.82 -14.26 -13.98
N LEU A 260 -14.50 -13.91 -12.75
CA LEU A 260 -15.27 -13.10 -11.82
C LEU A 260 -14.50 -11.82 -11.49
N THR A 261 -15.09 -10.67 -11.76
CA THR A 261 -14.57 -9.37 -11.34
C THR A 261 -15.29 -8.94 -10.06
N HIS A 262 -14.61 -8.98 -8.92
CA HIS A 262 -15.19 -8.56 -7.65
C HIS A 262 -15.05 -7.05 -7.49
N VAL A 263 -16.18 -6.40 -7.25
CA VAL A 263 -16.27 -4.93 -7.17
C VAL A 263 -17.04 -4.49 -5.93
N LYS A 264 -16.66 -3.31 -5.42
CA LYS A 264 -17.52 -2.51 -4.54
C LYS A 264 -18.13 -1.39 -5.35
N ILE A 265 -19.44 -1.27 -5.32
CA ILE A 265 -20.14 -0.13 -5.94
C ILE A 265 -19.92 1.10 -5.05
N THR A 266 -19.20 2.09 -5.56
CA THR A 266 -18.87 3.32 -4.84
C THR A 266 -19.85 4.45 -5.12
N ASN A 267 -20.53 4.39 -6.27
CA ASN A 267 -21.53 5.39 -6.66
C ASN A 267 -22.57 4.80 -7.60
N GLY A 268 -23.80 5.32 -7.56
CA GLY A 268 -24.91 4.91 -8.43
C GLY A 268 -25.33 3.45 -8.27
N VAL A 269 -25.78 2.85 -9.37
CA VAL A 269 -26.31 1.47 -9.44
C VAL A 269 -25.78 0.77 -10.67
N LEU A 270 -25.29 -0.45 -10.49
CA LEU A 270 -24.88 -1.34 -11.59
C LEU A 270 -26.03 -2.29 -11.97
N LYS A 271 -26.33 -2.43 -13.26
CA LYS A 271 -27.41 -3.30 -13.76
C LYS A 271 -26.88 -4.42 -14.65
N VAL A 272 -27.57 -5.56 -14.61
CA VAL A 272 -27.35 -6.67 -15.56
C VAL A 272 -27.68 -6.20 -16.97
N LYS A 273 -26.83 -6.58 -17.93
CA LYS A 273 -26.85 -6.16 -19.35
C LYS A 273 -26.38 -4.74 -19.62
N GLU A 274 -25.98 -3.99 -18.64
CA GLU A 274 -25.33 -2.70 -18.82
C GLU A 274 -23.98 -2.87 -19.52
N ILE A 275 -23.64 -1.92 -20.39
CA ILE A 275 -22.34 -1.88 -21.06
C ILE A 275 -21.47 -0.93 -20.25
N LEU A 276 -20.34 -1.45 -19.76
CA LEU A 276 -19.35 -0.66 -19.05
C LEU A 276 -18.21 -0.29 -19.98
N GLU A 277 -17.84 0.98 -19.92
CA GLU A 277 -16.67 1.53 -20.60
C GLU A 277 -15.56 1.67 -19.58
N TYR A 278 -14.37 1.15 -19.89
CA TYR A 278 -13.20 1.26 -19.03
C TYR A 278 -11.91 1.17 -19.84
N MET A 279 -10.81 1.64 -19.29
CA MET A 279 -9.49 1.50 -19.91
C MET A 279 -8.86 0.17 -19.50
N ALA A 280 -8.43 -0.61 -20.48
CA ALA A 280 -7.61 -1.80 -20.25
C ALA A 280 -6.23 -1.51 -20.84
N GLU A 281 -5.22 -1.37 -19.96
CA GLU A 281 -3.92 -0.84 -20.34
C GLU A 281 -4.07 0.55 -20.99
N GLU A 282 -3.85 0.70 -22.28
CA GLU A 282 -4.04 1.96 -23.03
C GLU A 282 -5.25 1.88 -24.00
N GLU A 283 -6.01 0.79 -24.00
CA GLU A 283 -7.12 0.58 -24.92
C GLU A 283 -8.48 0.78 -24.25
N PRO A 284 -9.38 1.61 -24.84
CA PRO A 284 -10.76 1.72 -24.35
C PRO A 284 -11.54 0.46 -24.68
N MET A 285 -12.10 -0.16 -23.64
CA MET A 285 -12.92 -1.36 -23.74
C MET A 285 -14.38 -1.07 -23.46
N GLN A 286 -15.27 -1.73 -24.20
CA GLN A 286 -16.71 -1.73 -23.96
C GLN A 286 -17.18 -3.16 -23.77
N GLU A 287 -17.55 -3.52 -22.55
CA GLU A 287 -17.97 -4.88 -22.23
C GLU A 287 -19.29 -4.90 -21.47
N LYS A 288 -20.03 -5.98 -21.67
CA LYS A 288 -21.36 -6.15 -21.11
C LYS A 288 -21.36 -6.93 -19.82
N VAL A 289 -22.04 -6.41 -18.80
CA VAL A 289 -22.34 -7.14 -17.57
C VAL A 289 -23.33 -8.29 -17.86
N ASN A 290 -22.85 -9.53 -17.70
CA ASN A 290 -23.70 -10.70 -17.96
C ASN A 290 -24.50 -11.10 -16.72
N GLN A 291 -23.84 -11.15 -15.55
CA GLN A 291 -24.46 -11.51 -14.26
C GLN A 291 -23.84 -10.66 -13.15
N ILE A 292 -24.63 -10.40 -12.13
CA ILE A 292 -24.19 -9.83 -10.85
C ILE A 292 -24.47 -10.88 -9.77
N ARG A 293 -23.44 -11.29 -9.03
CA ARG A 293 -23.50 -12.33 -8.00
C ARG A 293 -23.08 -11.75 -6.65
N ILE A 294 -23.89 -11.95 -5.62
CA ILE A 294 -23.54 -11.61 -4.23
C ILE A 294 -23.18 -12.91 -3.52
N TYR A 295 -21.92 -13.06 -3.12
CA TYR A 295 -21.39 -14.26 -2.49
C TYR A 295 -21.58 -14.24 -0.97
N SER A 296 -21.78 -15.44 -0.38
CA SER A 296 -21.70 -15.69 1.07
C SER A 296 -21.12 -17.10 1.27
N GLY A 297 -19.84 -17.18 1.62
CA GLY A 297 -19.03 -18.40 1.52
C GLY A 297 -18.96 -18.89 0.06
N ASP A 298 -19.19 -20.19 -0.18
CA ASP A 298 -19.19 -20.77 -1.52
C ASP A 298 -20.49 -20.56 -2.30
N LYS A 299 -21.53 -20.04 -1.66
CA LYS A 299 -22.83 -19.82 -2.29
C LYS A 299 -22.97 -18.38 -2.77
N TYR A 300 -23.74 -18.20 -3.82
CA TYR A 300 -24.07 -16.86 -4.29
C TYR A 300 -25.55 -16.73 -4.67
N GLU A 301 -26.04 -15.51 -4.60
CA GLU A 301 -27.34 -15.08 -5.11
C GLU A 301 -27.14 -14.22 -6.36
N MET A 302 -27.95 -14.46 -7.40
CA MET A 302 -27.97 -13.64 -8.60
C MET A 302 -28.95 -12.49 -8.43
N VAL A 303 -28.47 -11.26 -8.60
CA VAL A 303 -29.29 -10.04 -8.52
C VAL A 303 -29.35 -9.34 -9.86
N GLN A 304 -30.40 -8.54 -10.09
CA GLN A 304 -30.56 -7.77 -11.32
C GLN A 304 -29.82 -6.43 -11.28
N GLU A 305 -29.62 -5.91 -10.09
CA GLU A 305 -28.90 -4.65 -9.85
C GLU A 305 -28.14 -4.71 -8.51
N ALA A 306 -27.06 -3.93 -8.42
CA ALA A 306 -26.27 -3.74 -7.21
C ALA A 306 -26.12 -2.23 -6.96
N GLU A 307 -26.44 -1.78 -5.74
CA GLU A 307 -26.45 -0.40 -5.34
C GLU A 307 -25.16 0.01 -4.62
N LYS A 308 -24.96 1.32 -4.47
CA LYS A 308 -23.84 1.94 -3.71
C LYS A 308 -23.67 1.27 -2.35
N GLY A 309 -22.43 0.94 -2.02
CA GLY A 309 -22.01 0.20 -0.82
C GLY A 309 -22.00 -1.32 -0.98
N CYS A 310 -22.68 -1.88 -1.98
CA CYS A 310 -22.74 -3.32 -2.21
C CYS A 310 -21.39 -3.86 -2.74
N ILE A 311 -20.97 -5.01 -2.21
CA ILE A 311 -19.88 -5.82 -2.75
C ILE A 311 -20.48 -6.98 -3.55
N CYS A 312 -20.09 -7.09 -4.81
CA CYS A 312 -20.57 -8.15 -5.71
C CYS A 312 -19.49 -8.64 -6.67
N ALA A 313 -19.73 -9.79 -7.29
CA ALA A 313 -18.91 -10.30 -8.39
C ALA A 313 -19.67 -10.17 -9.71
N VAL A 314 -18.99 -9.71 -10.74
CA VAL A 314 -19.54 -9.44 -12.07
C VAL A 314 -18.92 -10.42 -13.08
N THR A 315 -19.73 -10.99 -13.97
CA THR A 315 -19.26 -11.75 -15.11
C THR A 315 -19.45 -10.97 -16.40
N GLY A 316 -18.57 -11.19 -17.37
CA GLY A 316 -18.62 -10.53 -18.68
C GLY A 316 -17.53 -9.49 -18.91
N LEU A 317 -16.76 -9.14 -17.88
CA LEU A 317 -15.60 -8.27 -17.97
C LEU A 317 -14.33 -9.11 -18.08
N THR A 318 -13.53 -8.92 -19.14
CA THR A 318 -12.39 -9.79 -19.46
C THR A 318 -11.02 -9.20 -19.15
N ARG A 319 -10.90 -7.87 -19.16
CA ARG A 319 -9.62 -7.14 -19.04
C ARG A 319 -9.50 -6.26 -17.79
N THR A 320 -10.45 -6.37 -16.86
CA THR A 320 -10.36 -5.64 -15.59
C THR A 320 -9.24 -6.20 -14.70
N TYR A 321 -8.67 -5.39 -13.81
CA TYR A 321 -7.61 -5.81 -12.88
C TYR A 321 -7.86 -5.29 -11.46
N PRO A 322 -7.30 -5.93 -10.43
CA PRO A 322 -7.42 -5.46 -9.05
C PRO A 322 -6.82 -4.07 -8.88
N GLY A 323 -7.56 -3.17 -8.21
CA GLY A 323 -7.18 -1.76 -8.02
C GLY A 323 -7.76 -0.82 -9.07
N GLN A 324 -8.35 -1.32 -10.15
CA GLN A 324 -8.97 -0.51 -11.19
C GLN A 324 -10.24 0.18 -10.72
N GLY A 325 -10.43 1.43 -11.12
CA GLY A 325 -11.70 2.14 -11.02
C GLY A 325 -12.54 1.96 -12.28
N LEU A 326 -13.85 1.86 -12.10
CA LEU A 326 -14.83 1.78 -13.20
C LEU A 326 -15.80 2.96 -13.11
N GLY A 327 -16.22 3.49 -14.24
CA GLY A 327 -17.10 4.66 -14.32
C GLY A 327 -16.46 5.90 -13.70
N MET A 328 -17.15 6.56 -12.78
CA MET A 328 -16.65 7.77 -12.10
C MET A 328 -15.54 7.51 -11.08
N GLN A 329 -15.29 6.24 -10.72
CA GLN A 329 -14.29 5.87 -9.72
C GLN A 329 -12.88 5.92 -10.31
N GLN A 330 -11.97 6.63 -9.65
CA GLN A 330 -10.54 6.58 -9.99
C GLN A 330 -9.91 5.27 -9.52
N GLY A 331 -8.87 4.84 -10.20
CA GLY A 331 -8.06 3.70 -9.82
C GLY A 331 -7.36 3.91 -8.46
N SER A 332 -6.93 2.82 -7.86
CA SER A 332 -6.17 2.83 -6.60
C SER A 332 -4.68 3.02 -6.85
N SER A 333 -3.97 3.54 -5.85
CA SER A 333 -2.51 3.45 -5.80
C SER A 333 -2.06 2.00 -5.73
N ALA A 334 -0.87 1.72 -6.23
CA ALA A 334 -0.24 0.40 -6.09
C ALA A 334 -0.14 -0.01 -4.60
N PRO A 335 -0.23 -1.32 -4.30
CA PRO A 335 0.02 -1.82 -2.95
C PRO A 335 1.41 -1.44 -2.45
N VAL A 336 1.55 -1.25 -1.14
CA VAL A 336 2.85 -0.96 -0.49
C VAL A 336 3.64 -2.24 -0.25
N LEU A 337 2.90 -3.32 0.04
CA LEU A 337 3.51 -4.61 0.32
C LEU A 337 3.78 -5.33 -1.00
N GLU A 338 5.07 -5.40 -1.38
CA GLU A 338 5.53 -6.03 -2.60
C GLU A 338 6.31 -7.32 -2.29
N PRO A 339 6.25 -8.33 -3.19
CA PRO A 339 7.10 -9.51 -3.10
C PRO A 339 8.58 -9.16 -3.22
N VAL A 340 9.41 -9.84 -2.45
CA VAL A 340 10.86 -9.61 -2.41
C VAL A 340 11.69 -10.81 -2.86
N LEU A 341 11.03 -11.93 -3.14
CA LEU A 341 11.67 -13.17 -3.59
C LEU A 341 11.20 -13.53 -4.99
N ASN A 342 12.14 -13.88 -5.86
CA ASN A 342 11.90 -14.32 -7.22
C ASN A 342 12.25 -15.80 -7.35
N TYR A 343 11.29 -16.64 -7.67
CA TYR A 343 11.45 -18.08 -7.77
C TYR A 343 11.36 -18.54 -9.21
N ARG A 344 12.28 -19.42 -9.60
CA ARG A 344 12.20 -20.16 -10.86
C ARG A 344 11.20 -21.32 -10.68
N VAL A 345 10.27 -21.44 -11.64
CA VAL A 345 9.32 -22.54 -11.69
C VAL A 345 9.97 -23.73 -12.38
N GLU A 346 10.08 -24.84 -11.70
CA GLU A 346 10.58 -26.10 -12.24
C GLU A 346 9.41 -26.98 -12.69
N LEU A 347 9.38 -27.27 -13.99
CA LEU A 347 8.31 -28.04 -14.60
C LEU A 347 8.75 -29.50 -14.75
N PRO A 348 7.82 -30.50 -14.65
CA PRO A 348 8.11 -31.89 -14.88
C PRO A 348 8.50 -32.15 -16.34
N GLU A 349 9.29 -33.20 -16.58
CA GLU A 349 9.73 -33.61 -17.93
C GLU A 349 8.54 -33.81 -18.87
N GLY A 350 8.62 -33.22 -20.08
CA GLY A 350 7.57 -33.29 -21.09
C GLY A 350 6.41 -32.34 -20.93
N CYS A 351 6.46 -31.45 -19.94
CA CYS A 351 5.47 -30.38 -19.79
C CYS A 351 5.65 -29.31 -20.86
N ASP A 352 4.54 -28.86 -21.46
CA ASP A 352 4.55 -27.73 -22.40
C ASP A 352 4.73 -26.41 -21.64
N VAL A 353 5.92 -25.82 -21.76
CA VAL A 353 6.30 -24.59 -21.06
C VAL A 353 5.44 -23.39 -21.49
N HIS A 354 5.12 -23.26 -22.78
CA HIS A 354 4.30 -22.15 -23.27
C HIS A 354 2.85 -22.24 -22.78
N ARG A 355 2.29 -23.44 -22.68
CA ARG A 355 0.97 -23.65 -22.08
C ARG A 355 1.01 -23.32 -20.59
N MET A 356 2.08 -23.70 -19.88
CA MET A 356 2.22 -23.36 -18.47
C MET A 356 2.41 -21.87 -18.27
N LEU A 357 3.14 -21.16 -19.12
CA LEU A 357 3.24 -19.71 -19.09
C LEU A 357 1.85 -19.05 -19.19
N GLN A 358 0.99 -19.52 -20.10
CA GLN A 358 -0.40 -19.03 -20.19
C GLN A 358 -1.20 -19.33 -18.91
N ASN A 359 -1.00 -20.49 -18.30
CA ASN A 359 -1.62 -20.84 -17.03
C ASN A 359 -1.15 -19.93 -15.89
N PHE A 360 0.16 -19.63 -15.81
CA PHE A 360 0.69 -18.68 -14.83
C PHE A 360 0.19 -17.25 -15.06
N ARG A 361 0.10 -16.79 -16.32
CA ARG A 361 -0.52 -15.49 -16.65
C ARG A 361 -1.98 -15.44 -16.19
N GLN A 362 -2.71 -16.55 -16.25
CA GLN A 362 -4.07 -16.64 -15.73
C GLN A 362 -4.11 -16.52 -14.18
N LEU A 363 -3.10 -17.05 -13.47
CA LEU A 363 -2.97 -16.88 -12.03
C LEU A 363 -2.54 -15.44 -11.67
N GLU A 364 -1.71 -14.83 -12.51
CA GLU A 364 -1.30 -13.42 -12.36
C GLU A 364 -2.49 -12.45 -12.51
N GLU A 365 -3.49 -12.75 -13.35
CA GLU A 365 -4.73 -11.95 -13.38
C GLU A 365 -5.45 -11.92 -12.02
N GLU A 366 -5.38 -13.03 -11.26
CA GLU A 366 -5.99 -13.16 -9.93
C GLU A 366 -5.10 -12.52 -8.85
N ASP A 367 -3.78 -12.70 -8.96
CA ASP A 367 -2.76 -12.10 -8.09
C ASP A 367 -1.66 -11.40 -8.91
N PRO A 368 -1.81 -10.11 -9.22
CA PRO A 368 -0.82 -9.34 -9.99
C PRO A 368 0.57 -9.27 -9.35
N MET A 369 0.67 -9.57 -8.03
CA MET A 369 1.96 -9.59 -7.34
C MET A 369 2.83 -10.80 -7.73
N LEU A 370 2.27 -11.83 -8.38
CA LEU A 370 3.05 -12.95 -8.92
C LEU A 370 4.08 -12.50 -9.96
N ARG A 371 3.84 -11.36 -10.65
CA ARG A 371 4.77 -10.77 -11.63
C ARG A 371 5.48 -11.86 -12.45
N VAL A 372 4.71 -12.59 -13.24
CA VAL A 372 5.21 -13.72 -14.03
C VAL A 372 6.16 -13.22 -15.12
N VAL A 373 7.41 -13.63 -15.10
CA VAL A 373 8.41 -13.27 -16.08
C VAL A 373 8.79 -14.49 -16.92
N TRP A 374 8.80 -14.31 -18.22
CA TRP A 374 9.32 -15.30 -19.16
C TRP A 374 10.77 -14.94 -19.55
N ASN A 375 11.71 -15.80 -19.19
CA ASN A 375 13.10 -15.66 -19.64
C ASN A 375 13.29 -16.48 -20.93
N GLU A 376 13.34 -15.81 -22.07
CA GLU A 376 13.48 -16.45 -23.38
C GLU A 376 14.81 -17.18 -23.55
N GLU A 377 15.90 -16.62 -23.02
CA GLU A 377 17.26 -17.21 -23.17
C GLU A 377 17.38 -18.52 -22.38
N ALA A 378 16.84 -18.55 -21.17
CA ALA A 378 16.85 -19.75 -20.33
C ALA A 378 15.67 -20.70 -20.61
N GLY A 379 14.60 -20.24 -21.27
CA GLY A 379 13.37 -20.99 -21.45
C GLY A 379 12.64 -21.27 -20.13
N GLU A 380 12.69 -20.34 -19.18
CA GLU A 380 12.23 -20.52 -17.81
C GLU A 380 11.13 -19.53 -17.43
N ILE A 381 10.18 -20.00 -16.62
CA ILE A 381 9.15 -19.16 -15.99
C ILE A 381 9.65 -18.76 -14.60
N GLN A 382 9.59 -17.47 -14.30
CA GLN A 382 9.89 -16.93 -12.96
C GLN A 382 8.67 -16.25 -12.40
N VAL A 383 8.49 -16.33 -11.06
CA VAL A 383 7.38 -15.71 -10.33
C VAL A 383 7.91 -15.04 -9.06
N GLN A 384 7.28 -13.92 -8.68
CA GLN A 384 7.61 -13.21 -7.44
C GLN A 384 6.66 -13.64 -6.32
N LEU A 385 7.21 -13.93 -5.13
CA LEU A 385 6.47 -14.37 -3.96
C LEU A 385 6.93 -13.62 -2.70
N MET A 386 6.02 -13.49 -1.73
CA MET A 386 6.29 -12.85 -0.43
C MET A 386 7.08 -13.78 0.51
N GLY A 387 6.87 -15.10 0.42
CA GLY A 387 7.49 -16.08 1.31
C GLY A 387 7.27 -17.53 0.88
N GLU A 388 7.86 -18.46 1.67
CA GLU A 388 7.85 -19.90 1.38
C GLU A 388 6.46 -20.54 1.43
N VAL A 389 5.58 -20.07 2.33
CA VAL A 389 4.21 -20.64 2.41
C VAL A 389 3.45 -20.42 1.11
N GLN A 390 3.72 -19.32 0.44
CA GLN A 390 3.09 -19.00 -0.85
C GLN A 390 3.54 -19.97 -1.97
N THR A 391 4.78 -20.49 -1.91
CA THR A 391 5.25 -21.51 -2.89
C THR A 391 4.43 -22.79 -2.82
N GLU A 392 4.16 -23.29 -1.61
CA GLU A 392 3.38 -24.52 -1.41
C GLU A 392 1.92 -24.35 -1.87
N ILE A 393 1.35 -23.16 -1.64
CA ILE A 393 -0.02 -22.86 -2.07
C ILE A 393 -0.09 -22.76 -3.58
N LEU A 394 0.89 -22.12 -4.22
CA LEU A 394 0.95 -22.03 -5.68
C LEU A 394 1.15 -23.42 -6.32
N GLN A 395 1.98 -24.30 -5.74
CA GLN A 395 2.09 -25.71 -6.15
C GLN A 395 0.73 -26.41 -6.10
N SER A 396 0.02 -26.27 -4.99
CA SER A 396 -1.31 -26.91 -4.83
C SER A 396 -2.34 -26.35 -5.82
N LEU A 397 -2.36 -25.03 -6.05
CA LEU A 397 -3.24 -24.39 -7.02
C LEU A 397 -2.98 -24.86 -8.45
N VAL A 398 -1.69 -24.95 -8.83
CA VAL A 398 -1.29 -25.43 -10.17
C VAL A 398 -1.69 -26.90 -10.33
N LYS A 399 -1.47 -27.73 -9.29
CA LYS A 399 -1.89 -29.12 -9.31
C LYS A 399 -3.40 -29.28 -9.41
N GLU A 400 -4.16 -28.52 -8.62
CA GLU A 400 -5.63 -28.60 -8.61
C GLU A 400 -6.25 -28.13 -9.92
N ARG A 401 -5.74 -27.00 -10.49
CA ARG A 401 -6.37 -26.38 -11.67
C ARG A 401 -5.88 -26.92 -13.00
N PHE A 402 -4.59 -27.29 -13.07
CA PHE A 402 -3.94 -27.65 -14.33
C PHE A 402 -3.41 -29.09 -14.35
N ASP A 403 -3.52 -29.82 -13.23
CA ASP A 403 -3.03 -31.20 -13.03
C ASP A 403 -1.53 -31.37 -13.33
N VAL A 404 -0.72 -30.35 -13.00
CA VAL A 404 0.73 -30.37 -13.16
C VAL A 404 1.40 -30.24 -11.79
N ASP A 405 2.35 -31.12 -11.48
CA ASP A 405 3.17 -31.03 -10.29
C ASP A 405 4.41 -30.17 -10.60
N ILE A 406 4.50 -29.01 -9.97
CA ILE A 406 5.61 -28.10 -10.11
C ILE A 406 6.48 -28.08 -8.85
N SER A 407 7.74 -27.69 -8.96
CA SER A 407 8.61 -27.31 -7.85
C SER A 407 9.20 -25.93 -8.10
N PHE A 408 9.83 -25.38 -7.06
CA PHE A 408 10.51 -24.09 -7.16
C PHE A 408 11.99 -24.27 -6.89
N GLY A 409 12.83 -23.62 -7.68
CA GLY A 409 14.25 -23.46 -7.39
C GLY A 409 14.46 -22.56 -6.16
N SER A 410 15.72 -22.36 -5.76
CA SER A 410 16.06 -21.41 -4.69
C SER A 410 15.54 -20.01 -5.05
N GLY A 411 14.95 -19.35 -4.06
CA GLY A 411 14.48 -17.96 -4.23
C GLY A 411 15.67 -17.00 -4.40
N ASN A 412 15.60 -16.14 -5.40
CA ASN A 412 16.54 -15.05 -5.60
C ASN A 412 15.95 -13.74 -5.06
N ILE A 413 16.80 -12.86 -4.57
CA ILE A 413 16.38 -11.54 -4.06
C ILE A 413 15.95 -10.66 -5.22
N VAL A 414 14.85 -9.94 -5.04
CA VAL A 414 14.41 -8.86 -5.93
C VAL A 414 15.12 -7.58 -5.51
N TYR A 415 16.15 -7.20 -6.28
CA TYR A 415 16.87 -5.95 -6.09
C TYR A 415 16.15 -4.77 -6.72
N LYS A 416 16.44 -3.56 -6.24
CA LYS A 416 16.07 -2.28 -6.88
C LYS A 416 17.32 -1.43 -7.05
N GLU A 417 17.25 -0.38 -7.87
CA GLU A 417 18.37 0.54 -8.07
C GLU A 417 17.94 1.98 -7.82
N THR A 418 18.86 2.80 -7.31
CA THR A 418 18.69 4.24 -7.14
C THR A 418 20.02 4.97 -7.42
N ILE A 419 20.05 6.29 -7.24
CA ILE A 419 21.23 7.12 -7.45
C ILE A 419 21.58 7.92 -6.18
N LYS A 420 22.87 8.28 -6.03
CA LYS A 420 23.35 9.13 -4.90
C LYS A 420 23.53 10.59 -5.27
N ASN A 421 23.76 10.90 -6.54
CA ASN A 421 24.11 12.25 -7.00
C ASN A 421 23.10 12.75 -8.04
N THR A 422 23.05 14.07 -8.20
CA THR A 422 22.23 14.72 -9.22
C THR A 422 22.97 14.70 -10.56
N VAL A 423 22.30 14.23 -11.61
CA VAL A 423 22.81 14.17 -12.98
C VAL A 423 21.82 14.76 -13.97
N GLU A 424 22.30 15.17 -15.15
CA GLU A 424 21.47 15.53 -16.28
C GLU A 424 21.50 14.40 -17.31
N GLY A 425 20.34 13.83 -17.61
CA GLY A 425 20.17 12.87 -18.68
C GLY A 425 19.66 13.53 -19.95
N VAL A 426 20.35 13.27 -21.07
CA VAL A 426 20.00 13.80 -22.37
C VAL A 426 19.58 12.69 -23.30
N GLY A 427 18.40 12.81 -23.87
CA GLY A 427 17.87 11.87 -24.86
C GLY A 427 17.55 12.57 -26.16
N HIS A 428 18.13 12.10 -27.26
CA HIS A 428 17.88 12.60 -28.58
C HIS A 428 17.40 11.49 -29.51
N PHE A 429 16.36 11.77 -30.28
CA PHE A 429 15.80 10.82 -31.23
C PHE A 429 15.47 11.54 -32.54
N GLU A 430 16.33 11.34 -33.55
CA GLU A 430 16.26 12.00 -34.86
C GLU A 430 16.50 11.00 -36.01
N PRO A 431 15.73 9.91 -36.16
CA PRO A 431 15.72 9.18 -37.43
C PRO A 431 15.06 10.03 -38.51
N LEU A 432 15.20 9.60 -39.78
CA LEU A 432 14.69 10.35 -40.95
C LEU A 432 13.21 10.78 -40.76
N ARG A 433 12.96 12.08 -40.78
CA ARG A 433 11.65 12.76 -40.59
C ARG A 433 11.07 12.68 -39.16
N HIS A 434 11.88 12.38 -38.18
CA HIS A 434 11.51 12.44 -36.76
C HIS A 434 12.47 13.37 -36.03
N TYR A 435 12.04 13.96 -34.92
CA TYR A 435 12.90 14.80 -34.10
C TYR A 435 12.32 14.98 -32.69
N ALA A 436 13.07 14.61 -31.68
CA ALA A 436 12.79 14.98 -30.29
C ALA A 436 14.10 15.05 -29.50
N GLU A 437 14.24 16.05 -28.64
CA GLU A 437 15.31 16.15 -27.66
C GLU A 437 14.73 16.49 -26.30
N VAL A 438 15.19 15.80 -25.25
CA VAL A 438 14.70 15.93 -23.88
C VAL A 438 15.89 15.96 -22.91
N HIS A 439 15.86 16.93 -22.00
CA HIS A 439 16.81 17.10 -20.93
C HIS A 439 16.11 16.87 -19.59
N LEU A 440 16.49 15.85 -18.86
CA LEU A 440 15.94 15.47 -17.56
C LEU A 440 17.00 15.62 -16.49
N ILE A 441 16.63 16.23 -15.36
CA ILE A 441 17.46 16.21 -14.15
C ILE A 441 16.98 15.04 -13.30
N LEU A 442 17.89 14.12 -13.00
CA LEU A 442 17.67 12.99 -12.11
C LEU A 442 18.31 13.33 -10.76
N GLU A 443 17.53 13.34 -9.72
CA GLU A 443 17.97 13.63 -8.34
C GLU A 443 17.60 12.46 -7.42
N PRO A 444 18.43 12.16 -6.39
CA PRO A 444 18.03 11.19 -5.37
C PRO A 444 16.70 11.59 -4.74
N GLY A 445 15.78 10.63 -4.65
CA GLY A 445 14.52 10.75 -3.93
C GLY A 445 14.64 10.29 -2.48
N GLU A 446 13.59 10.50 -1.69
CA GLU A 446 13.49 9.93 -0.36
C GLU A 446 13.28 8.41 -0.43
N PRO A 447 13.85 7.63 0.49
CA PRO A 447 13.65 6.18 0.51
C PRO A 447 12.16 5.79 0.49
N GLY A 448 11.78 4.89 -0.40
CA GLY A 448 10.39 4.46 -0.59
C GLY A 448 9.49 5.44 -1.34
N SER A 449 10.02 6.53 -1.90
CA SER A 449 9.24 7.51 -2.67
C SER A 449 8.94 7.07 -4.11
N GLY A 450 9.60 6.03 -4.60
CA GLY A 450 9.47 5.59 -5.99
C GLY A 450 9.99 6.63 -6.99
N ILE A 451 9.32 6.75 -8.14
CA ILE A 451 9.64 7.78 -9.14
C ILE A 451 8.70 8.96 -8.94
N SER A 452 9.28 10.13 -8.69
CA SER A 452 8.55 11.39 -8.64
C SER A 452 8.93 12.27 -9.83
N ILE A 453 7.95 13.04 -10.35
CA ILE A 453 8.13 13.87 -11.54
C ILE A 453 7.89 15.34 -11.25
N ASP A 454 8.62 16.20 -11.96
CA ASP A 454 8.46 17.66 -11.90
C ASP A 454 8.83 18.30 -13.24
N THR A 455 8.52 19.58 -13.44
CA THR A 455 8.97 20.36 -14.60
C THR A 455 9.35 21.78 -14.21
N ILE A 456 10.51 22.22 -14.70
CA ILE A 456 11.00 23.59 -14.64
C ILE A 456 11.14 24.18 -16.05
N CYS A 457 10.73 23.43 -17.08
CA CYS A 457 10.80 23.84 -18.46
C CYS A 457 9.78 24.98 -18.72
N SER A 458 10.23 26.10 -19.29
CA SER A 458 9.35 27.18 -19.68
C SER A 458 8.46 26.79 -20.86
N GLU A 459 7.20 27.26 -20.87
CA GLU A 459 6.28 27.11 -22.00
C GLU A 459 6.79 27.82 -23.30
N ASP A 460 7.66 28.83 -23.15
CA ASP A 460 8.33 29.48 -24.28
C ASP A 460 9.39 28.59 -24.95
N VAL A 461 9.94 27.60 -24.20
CA VAL A 461 10.93 26.66 -24.73
C VAL A 461 10.26 25.44 -25.35
N LEU A 462 9.28 24.87 -24.63
CA LEU A 462 8.53 23.70 -25.09
C LEU A 462 7.06 23.82 -24.70
N ASP A 463 6.16 23.64 -25.67
CA ASP A 463 4.70 23.70 -25.45
C ASP A 463 4.25 22.76 -24.32
N LYS A 464 3.26 23.22 -23.54
CA LYS A 464 2.75 22.51 -22.36
C LYS A 464 2.22 21.10 -22.65
N ASN A 465 1.65 20.88 -23.85
CA ASN A 465 1.16 19.56 -24.23
C ASN A 465 2.33 18.56 -24.40
N TRP A 466 3.42 19.02 -25.00
CA TRP A 466 4.64 18.21 -25.09
C TRP A 466 5.26 17.94 -23.73
N GLN A 467 5.28 18.93 -22.82
CA GLN A 467 5.75 18.74 -21.46
C GLN A 467 4.93 17.67 -20.71
N ARG A 468 3.60 17.73 -20.80
CA ARG A 468 2.71 16.72 -20.21
C ARG A 468 2.98 15.33 -20.78
N LEU A 469 3.12 15.24 -22.10
CA LEU A 469 3.40 13.97 -22.78
C LEU A 469 4.75 13.37 -22.33
N ILE A 470 5.80 14.19 -22.22
CA ILE A 470 7.10 13.76 -21.70
C ILE A 470 6.96 13.20 -20.27
N LEU A 471 6.26 13.91 -19.38
CA LEU A 471 6.04 13.44 -18.00
C LEU A 471 5.20 12.16 -17.96
N THR A 472 4.23 12.01 -18.86
CA THR A 472 3.49 10.74 -19.01
C THR A 472 4.42 9.61 -19.41
N HIS A 473 5.33 9.83 -20.37
CA HIS A 473 6.30 8.82 -20.80
C HIS A 473 7.33 8.44 -19.73
N VAL A 474 7.58 9.29 -18.72
CA VAL A 474 8.39 8.92 -17.55
C VAL A 474 7.64 7.90 -16.67
N LEU A 475 6.31 8.01 -16.56
CA LEU A 475 5.51 7.17 -15.66
C LEU A 475 4.88 5.94 -16.32
N GLU A 476 4.87 5.85 -17.66
CA GLU A 476 4.13 4.79 -18.36
C GLU A 476 4.75 3.40 -18.25
N ARG A 477 6.00 3.30 -17.78
CA ARG A 477 6.68 2.01 -17.57
C ARG A 477 7.66 2.05 -16.39
N GLU A 478 8.03 0.89 -15.89
CA GLU A 478 9.15 0.72 -14.95
C GLU A 478 10.49 0.92 -15.71
N HIS A 479 11.33 1.84 -15.22
CA HIS A 479 12.67 2.05 -15.76
C HIS A 479 13.68 1.09 -15.15
N ARG A 480 14.61 0.61 -15.95
CA ARG A 480 15.68 -0.30 -15.54
C ARG A 480 16.92 0.48 -15.12
N GLY A 481 17.56 0.08 -14.02
CA GLY A 481 18.86 0.56 -13.60
C GLY A 481 20.01 0.02 -14.47
N VAL A 482 21.23 0.44 -14.18
CA VAL A 482 22.42 0.12 -15.00
C VAL A 482 23.42 -0.81 -14.33
N LEU A 483 23.21 -1.17 -13.05
CA LEU A 483 24.06 -2.11 -12.32
C LEU A 483 23.67 -3.57 -12.58
N THR A 484 22.39 -3.86 -12.43
CA THR A 484 21.85 -5.23 -12.51
C THR A 484 20.64 -5.33 -13.44
N GLY A 485 20.17 -4.20 -14.00
CA GLY A 485 18.93 -4.13 -14.74
C GLY A 485 17.69 -4.21 -13.85
N SER A 486 17.85 -4.06 -12.53
CA SER A 486 16.75 -4.01 -11.58
C SER A 486 15.93 -2.73 -11.72
N VAL A 487 14.72 -2.72 -11.16
CA VAL A 487 13.80 -1.58 -11.26
C VAL A 487 14.36 -0.36 -10.55
N LEU A 488 14.35 0.78 -11.25
CA LEU A 488 14.73 2.08 -10.71
C LEU A 488 13.68 2.59 -9.72
N THR A 489 14.11 3.06 -8.55
CA THR A 489 13.25 3.64 -7.51
C THR A 489 13.92 4.81 -6.81
N ASP A 490 13.13 5.59 -6.06
CA ASP A 490 13.62 6.68 -5.21
C ASP A 490 14.44 7.71 -5.99
N VAL A 491 13.89 8.11 -7.15
CA VAL A 491 14.48 9.13 -8.02
C VAL A 491 13.43 10.19 -8.38
N LYS A 492 13.81 11.47 -8.18
CA LYS A 492 13.04 12.59 -8.70
C LYS A 492 13.53 12.93 -10.10
N ILE A 493 12.62 12.90 -11.07
CA ILE A 493 12.89 13.21 -12.48
C ILE A 493 12.23 14.54 -12.83
N THR A 494 13.04 15.55 -13.11
CA THR A 494 12.57 16.91 -13.45
C THR A 494 12.85 17.22 -14.90
N LEU A 495 11.79 17.55 -15.66
CA LEU A 495 11.97 18.07 -17.04
C LEU A 495 12.59 19.46 -16.99
N ALA A 496 13.83 19.59 -17.43
CA ALA A 496 14.56 20.85 -17.45
C ALA A 496 14.40 21.61 -18.78
N SER A 497 14.47 20.89 -19.91
CA SER A 497 14.33 21.48 -21.25
C SER A 497 13.94 20.40 -22.26
N GLY A 498 13.48 20.84 -23.43
CA GLY A 498 13.22 19.92 -24.54
C GLY A 498 13.00 20.70 -25.84
N ARG A 499 13.07 19.99 -26.96
CA ARG A 499 12.91 20.60 -28.29
C ARG A 499 12.10 19.70 -29.20
N ALA A 500 11.09 20.31 -29.83
CA ALA A 500 10.26 19.72 -30.87
C ALA A 500 10.52 20.40 -32.21
N HIS A 501 10.26 19.70 -33.31
CA HIS A 501 10.26 20.27 -34.64
C HIS A 501 8.84 20.26 -35.22
N LEU A 502 8.34 21.44 -35.66
CA LEU A 502 6.96 21.66 -36.10
C LEU A 502 6.39 20.67 -37.14
N LYS A 503 7.26 20.02 -37.93
CA LYS A 503 6.86 19.12 -39.01
C LYS A 503 7.32 17.68 -38.83
N HIS A 504 8.17 17.44 -37.85
CA HIS A 504 8.88 16.15 -37.70
C HIS A 504 8.80 15.56 -36.31
N THR A 505 8.07 16.18 -35.37
CA THR A 505 7.87 15.62 -34.04
C THR A 505 6.52 14.97 -33.94
N GLU A 506 6.50 13.70 -33.59
CA GLU A 506 5.33 12.92 -33.23
C GLU A 506 5.44 12.49 -31.76
N GLY A 507 4.30 12.08 -31.13
CA GLY A 507 4.30 11.69 -29.72
C GLY A 507 5.28 10.56 -29.38
N GLY A 508 5.39 9.58 -30.25
CA GLY A 508 6.33 8.47 -30.11
C GLY A 508 7.80 8.86 -30.12
N ASP A 509 8.17 10.01 -30.68
CA ASP A 509 9.55 10.51 -30.71
C ASP A 509 9.97 10.94 -29.29
N PHE A 510 9.08 11.63 -28.58
CA PHE A 510 9.34 11.99 -27.19
C PHE A 510 9.44 10.77 -26.28
N ARG A 511 8.65 9.71 -26.51
CA ARG A 511 8.78 8.43 -25.80
C ARG A 511 10.21 7.90 -25.92
N GLN A 512 10.73 7.85 -27.14
CA GLN A 512 12.08 7.38 -27.42
C GLN A 512 13.17 8.28 -26.81
N ALA A 513 12.98 9.59 -26.85
CA ALA A 513 13.90 10.56 -26.25
C ALA A 513 13.91 10.47 -24.71
N VAL A 514 12.74 10.34 -24.06
CA VAL A 514 12.61 10.20 -22.60
C VAL A 514 13.34 8.97 -22.08
N TYR A 515 13.12 7.81 -22.71
CA TYR A 515 13.76 6.56 -22.29
C TYR A 515 15.28 6.63 -22.39
N ARG A 516 15.78 7.25 -23.47
CA ARG A 516 17.23 7.47 -23.66
C ARG A 516 17.78 8.49 -22.67
N ALA A 517 17.04 9.56 -22.37
CA ALA A 517 17.45 10.56 -21.39
C ALA A 517 17.64 9.92 -20.00
N ILE A 518 16.68 9.12 -19.55
CA ILE A 518 16.78 8.43 -18.26
C ILE A 518 17.99 7.48 -18.25
N ARG A 519 18.13 6.64 -19.27
CA ARG A 519 19.25 5.68 -19.33
C ARG A 519 20.60 6.38 -19.43
N GLN A 520 20.73 7.40 -20.24
CA GLN A 520 21.97 8.18 -20.40
C GLN A 520 22.34 8.89 -19.09
N GLY A 521 21.36 9.43 -18.35
CA GLY A 521 21.56 10.01 -17.04
C GLY A 521 22.05 8.97 -16.00
N LEU A 522 21.44 7.79 -15.97
CA LEU A 522 21.87 6.68 -15.10
C LEU A 522 23.30 6.21 -15.39
N MET A 523 23.72 6.20 -16.65
CA MET A 523 25.11 5.85 -16.99
C MET A 523 26.14 6.85 -16.45
N GLN A 524 25.75 8.07 -16.11
CA GLN A 524 26.60 9.10 -15.52
C GLN A 524 26.50 9.16 -13.98
N ALA A 525 25.45 8.56 -13.41
CA ALA A 525 25.15 8.65 -11.99
C ALA A 525 26.01 7.71 -11.14
N GLU A 526 26.13 8.05 -9.85
CA GLU A 526 26.59 7.13 -8.80
C GLU A 526 25.42 6.21 -8.43
N ASN A 527 25.32 5.07 -9.10
CA ASN A 527 24.23 4.14 -8.90
C ASN A 527 24.42 3.30 -7.64
N VAL A 528 23.31 2.96 -6.97
CA VAL A 528 23.27 2.16 -5.76
C VAL A 528 22.30 1.01 -5.96
N LEU A 529 22.75 -0.19 -5.66
CA LEU A 529 21.88 -1.35 -5.55
C LEU A 529 21.18 -1.34 -4.19
N LEU A 530 19.89 -1.56 -4.21
CA LEU A 530 19.05 -1.68 -3.02
C LEU A 530 18.58 -3.12 -2.86
N GLU A 531 18.66 -3.65 -1.65
CA GLU A 531 18.14 -4.95 -1.27
C GLU A 531 17.02 -4.80 -0.23
N PRO A 532 16.05 -5.74 -0.18
CA PRO A 532 15.00 -5.72 0.83
C PRO A 532 15.55 -6.14 2.20
N TYR A 533 15.04 -5.49 3.25
CA TYR A 533 15.32 -5.81 4.64
C TYR A 533 14.06 -6.26 5.37
N TYR A 534 14.19 -7.25 6.23
CA TYR A 534 13.16 -7.57 7.21
C TYR A 534 13.35 -6.76 8.48
N ALA A 535 12.25 -6.22 9.03
CA ALA A 535 12.14 -5.95 10.45
C ALA A 535 11.79 -7.27 11.13
N PHE A 536 12.58 -7.71 12.10
CA PHE A 536 12.35 -8.97 12.79
C PHE A 536 12.08 -8.78 14.28
N ARG A 537 11.32 -9.72 14.84
CA ARG A 537 11.16 -9.97 16.27
C ARG A 537 11.49 -11.44 16.54
N LEU A 538 12.56 -11.65 17.29
CA LEU A 538 13.07 -12.97 17.65
C LEU A 538 12.81 -13.24 19.13
N GLU A 539 12.03 -14.25 19.43
CA GLU A 539 11.74 -14.73 20.78
C GLU A 539 12.49 -16.04 21.03
N ILE A 540 13.37 -16.08 22.01
CA ILE A 540 14.25 -17.23 22.28
C ILE A 540 14.47 -17.42 23.78
N PRO A 541 14.83 -18.62 24.24
CA PRO A 541 15.29 -18.83 25.61
C PRO A 541 16.48 -17.93 25.94
N SER A 542 16.46 -17.27 27.11
CA SER A 542 17.47 -16.29 27.54
C SER A 542 18.91 -16.83 27.47
N GLU A 543 19.10 -18.15 27.66
CA GLU A 543 20.40 -18.81 27.51
C GLU A 543 20.96 -18.81 26.07
N MET A 544 20.09 -18.61 25.05
CA MET A 544 20.45 -18.60 23.64
C MET A 544 20.68 -17.18 23.07
N THR A 545 20.48 -16.15 23.88
CA THR A 545 20.59 -14.74 23.44
C THR A 545 21.95 -14.43 22.80
N GLY A 546 23.05 -14.87 23.43
CA GLY A 546 24.41 -14.61 22.90
C GLY A 546 24.64 -15.21 21.53
N ARG A 547 24.09 -16.41 21.25
CA ARG A 547 24.13 -17.02 19.93
C ARG A 547 23.33 -16.22 18.91
N ALA A 548 22.09 -15.88 19.23
CA ALA A 548 21.22 -15.13 18.35
C ALA A 548 21.80 -13.77 17.95
N LEU A 549 22.36 -13.01 18.90
CA LEU A 549 23.03 -11.73 18.61
C LEU A 549 24.23 -11.91 17.69
N THR A 550 25.02 -12.98 17.86
CA THR A 550 26.15 -13.31 16.98
C THR A 550 25.66 -13.68 15.57
N ASP A 551 24.60 -14.48 15.47
CA ASP A 551 24.02 -14.87 14.19
C ASP A 551 23.47 -13.64 13.45
N ILE A 552 22.74 -12.73 14.13
CA ILE A 552 22.23 -11.48 13.54
C ILE A 552 23.38 -10.60 13.04
N GLN A 553 24.47 -10.45 13.82
CA GLN A 553 25.65 -9.69 13.38
C GLN A 553 26.31 -10.32 12.15
N ARG A 554 26.42 -11.65 12.10
CA ARG A 554 26.96 -12.37 10.95
C ARG A 554 26.10 -12.16 9.69
N MET A 555 24.78 -12.04 9.85
CA MET A 555 23.81 -11.75 8.81
C MET A 555 23.72 -10.26 8.45
N ASN A 556 24.71 -9.44 8.82
CA ASN A 556 24.71 -8.00 8.59
C ASN A 556 23.47 -7.27 9.12
N GLY A 557 22.84 -7.83 10.16
CA GLY A 557 21.66 -7.26 10.81
C GLY A 557 22.02 -6.30 11.93
N GLU A 558 21.11 -5.34 12.14
CA GLU A 558 21.09 -4.42 13.26
C GLU A 558 20.05 -4.90 14.27
N PHE A 559 20.30 -4.74 15.57
CA PHE A 559 19.35 -5.13 16.61
C PHE A 559 19.34 -4.15 17.77
N ASP A 560 18.16 -4.05 18.40
CA ASP A 560 18.00 -3.38 19.68
C ASP A 560 18.35 -4.34 20.81
N GLY A 561 18.73 -3.80 21.97
CA GLY A 561 19.13 -4.62 23.11
C GLY A 561 18.05 -5.63 23.51
N PRO A 562 18.43 -6.85 23.94
CA PRO A 562 17.46 -7.88 24.31
C PRO A 562 16.61 -7.42 25.50
N GLU A 563 15.30 -7.51 25.36
CA GLU A 563 14.34 -7.42 26.47
C GLU A 563 14.14 -8.82 27.05
N THR A 564 14.27 -8.97 28.36
CA THR A 564 14.09 -10.27 29.01
C THR A 564 12.72 -10.30 29.70
N GLU A 565 11.88 -11.24 29.32
CA GLU A 565 10.60 -11.55 29.97
C GLU A 565 10.67 -13.00 30.49
N ASP A 566 10.73 -13.17 31.79
CA ASP A 566 10.93 -14.46 32.48
C ASP A 566 12.18 -15.21 31.99
N ASP A 567 12.02 -16.43 31.44
CA ASP A 567 13.11 -17.26 30.90
C ASP A 567 13.32 -17.07 29.37
N MET A 568 12.58 -16.13 28.76
CA MET A 568 12.66 -15.79 27.34
C MET A 568 13.32 -14.44 27.13
N ALA A 569 14.04 -14.30 26.05
CA ALA A 569 14.58 -13.03 25.56
C ALA A 569 13.92 -12.67 24.22
N VAL A 570 13.56 -11.41 24.08
CA VAL A 570 13.02 -10.84 22.86
C VAL A 570 14.07 -9.91 22.26
N VAL A 571 14.47 -10.15 21.02
CA VAL A 571 15.38 -9.32 20.24
C VAL A 571 14.64 -8.78 19.05
N THR A 572 14.62 -7.47 18.89
CA THR A 572 14.06 -6.79 17.71
C THR A 572 15.16 -6.16 16.88
N GLY A 573 14.94 -5.98 15.59
CA GLY A 573 15.95 -5.41 14.73
C GLY A 573 15.59 -5.47 13.24
N SER A 574 16.62 -5.34 12.41
CA SER A 574 16.46 -5.51 10.97
C SER A 574 17.68 -6.18 10.35
N ALA A 575 17.46 -6.96 9.29
CA ALA A 575 18.53 -7.63 8.56
C ALA A 575 18.14 -7.83 7.09
N PRO A 576 19.14 -8.00 6.18
CA PRO A 576 18.88 -8.33 4.78
C PRO A 576 18.04 -9.60 4.62
N VAL A 577 17.09 -9.56 3.70
CA VAL A 577 16.25 -10.74 3.39
C VAL A 577 17.11 -11.89 2.89
N SER A 578 18.16 -11.60 2.11
CA SER A 578 19.11 -12.59 1.58
C SER A 578 19.73 -13.48 2.67
N GLU A 579 20.02 -12.91 3.82
CA GLU A 579 20.69 -13.58 4.93
C GLU A 579 19.69 -14.28 5.89
N MET A 580 18.42 -13.86 5.89
CA MET A 580 17.42 -14.35 6.84
C MET A 580 16.51 -15.47 6.30
N GLN A 581 16.61 -15.85 5.03
CA GLN A 581 15.70 -16.82 4.39
C GLN A 581 15.54 -18.12 5.18
N ASP A 582 16.64 -18.73 5.62
CA ASP A 582 16.63 -20.02 6.35
C ASP A 582 16.75 -19.88 7.87
N TYR A 583 16.86 -18.66 8.40
CA TYR A 583 17.16 -18.43 9.82
C TYR A 583 16.07 -18.96 10.76
N GLN A 584 14.80 -18.97 10.34
CA GLN A 584 13.71 -19.59 11.10
C GLN A 584 13.98 -21.07 11.43
N ARG A 585 14.54 -21.83 10.50
CA ARG A 585 14.90 -23.24 10.70
C ARG A 585 16.05 -23.39 11.69
N GLU A 586 17.05 -22.50 11.63
CA GLU A 586 18.15 -22.46 12.57
C GLU A 586 17.65 -22.13 13.98
N VAL A 587 16.80 -21.10 14.11
CA VAL A 587 16.16 -20.70 15.38
C VAL A 587 15.41 -21.87 16.00
N THR A 588 14.57 -22.55 15.23
CA THR A 588 13.81 -23.72 15.69
C THR A 588 14.74 -24.84 16.17
N THR A 589 15.82 -25.09 15.43
CA THR A 589 16.78 -26.14 15.72
C THR A 589 17.54 -25.88 17.04
N TYR A 590 18.18 -24.69 17.19
CA TYR A 590 19.00 -24.46 18.39
C TYR A 590 18.18 -24.16 19.64
N SER A 591 16.97 -23.64 19.48
CA SER A 591 16.04 -23.39 20.59
C SER A 591 15.22 -24.61 20.99
N ARG A 592 15.39 -25.75 20.28
CA ARG A 592 14.61 -26.98 20.44
C ARG A 592 13.11 -26.78 20.31
N GLY A 593 12.72 -25.93 19.31
CA GLY A 593 11.33 -25.60 19.02
C GLY A 593 10.70 -24.55 19.93
N ARG A 594 11.44 -23.96 20.87
CA ARG A 594 10.95 -22.91 21.77
C ARG A 594 11.07 -21.50 21.17
N GLY A 595 12.01 -21.31 20.23
CA GLY A 595 12.24 -20.03 19.58
C GLY A 595 11.25 -19.76 18.46
N LYS A 596 10.87 -18.48 18.31
CA LYS A 596 10.00 -18.00 17.25
C LYS A 596 10.64 -16.78 16.58
N LEU A 597 10.62 -16.74 15.26
CA LEU A 597 11.07 -15.59 14.48
C LEU A 597 9.88 -15.04 13.70
N PHE A 598 9.63 -13.76 13.85
CA PHE A 598 8.61 -13.03 13.10
C PHE A 598 9.31 -11.98 12.24
N CYS A 599 9.10 -12.03 10.93
CA CYS A 599 9.67 -11.10 9.97
C CYS A 599 8.56 -10.33 9.26
N THR A 600 8.78 -9.04 9.05
CA THR A 600 7.95 -8.18 8.20
C THR A 600 8.86 -7.35 7.31
N LEU A 601 8.47 -7.08 6.06
CA LEU A 601 9.28 -6.24 5.17
C LEU A 601 9.41 -4.84 5.75
N LYS A 602 10.65 -4.39 5.99
CA LYS A 602 10.98 -3.04 6.48
C LYS A 602 11.07 -2.04 5.32
N GLY A 603 11.49 -2.49 4.15
CA GLY A 603 11.73 -1.67 2.98
C GLY A 603 13.03 -2.05 2.27
N TYR A 604 13.47 -1.20 1.36
CA TYR A 604 14.69 -1.37 0.58
C TYR A 604 15.79 -0.45 1.11
N PHE A 605 16.99 -1.00 1.29
CA PHE A 605 18.17 -0.29 1.80
C PHE A 605 19.40 -0.64 0.95
N PRO A 606 20.48 0.17 1.03
CA PRO A 606 21.70 -0.12 0.26
C PRO A 606 22.20 -1.55 0.49
N CYS A 607 22.47 -2.24 -0.60
CA CYS A 607 22.91 -3.63 -0.58
C CYS A 607 24.26 -3.76 0.13
N HIS A 608 24.36 -4.67 1.11
CA HIS A 608 25.54 -4.83 1.96
C HIS A 608 26.76 -5.39 1.18
N ASN A 609 26.51 -6.14 0.11
CA ASN A 609 27.54 -6.77 -0.75
C ASN A 609 27.33 -6.44 -2.25
N GLN A 610 27.02 -5.17 -2.56
CA GLN A 610 26.66 -4.71 -3.90
C GLN A 610 27.61 -5.24 -5.00
N ASP A 611 28.92 -5.13 -4.79
CA ASP A 611 29.90 -5.49 -5.82
C ASP A 611 29.85 -6.98 -6.20
N GLU A 612 29.66 -7.85 -5.21
CA GLU A 612 29.52 -9.30 -5.42
C GLU A 612 28.23 -9.63 -6.21
N VAL A 613 27.12 -8.95 -5.87
CA VAL A 613 25.83 -9.16 -6.54
C VAL A 613 25.88 -8.66 -7.99
N VAL A 614 26.47 -7.49 -8.24
CA VAL A 614 26.64 -6.94 -9.60
C VAL A 614 27.50 -7.85 -10.46
N GLU A 615 28.61 -8.37 -9.91
CA GLU A 615 29.49 -9.31 -10.62
C GLU A 615 28.76 -10.62 -10.93
N ALA A 616 27.98 -11.16 -9.98
CA ALA A 616 27.21 -12.39 -10.16
C ALA A 616 26.12 -12.27 -11.23
N ILE A 617 25.39 -11.15 -11.26
CA ILE A 617 24.32 -10.90 -12.25
C ILE A 617 24.93 -10.60 -13.63
N SER A 618 26.09 -9.93 -13.67
CA SER A 618 26.84 -9.62 -14.92
C SER A 618 26.00 -8.91 -16.00
N TYR A 619 25.11 -8.00 -15.58
CA TYR A 619 24.27 -7.23 -16.50
C TYR A 619 25.10 -6.20 -17.27
N ASP A 620 24.95 -6.16 -18.59
CA ASP A 620 25.61 -5.19 -19.48
C ASP A 620 24.59 -4.18 -20.03
N PRO A 621 24.53 -2.94 -19.48
CA PRO A 621 23.55 -1.95 -19.89
C PRO A 621 23.70 -1.46 -21.34
N GLU A 622 24.87 -1.61 -21.96
CA GLU A 622 25.11 -1.20 -23.36
C GLU A 622 24.62 -2.25 -24.36
N ARG A 623 24.47 -3.51 -23.92
CA ARG A 623 23.92 -4.60 -24.75
C ARG A 623 22.40 -4.73 -24.64
N ASP A 624 21.78 -4.06 -23.69
CA ASP A 624 20.32 -4.07 -23.54
C ASP A 624 19.64 -3.30 -24.67
N VAL A 625 19.15 -4.03 -25.66
CA VAL A 625 18.49 -3.46 -26.86
C VAL A 625 17.15 -2.82 -26.53
N GLU A 626 16.44 -3.31 -25.53
CA GLU A 626 15.14 -2.78 -25.10
C GLU A 626 15.29 -1.45 -24.34
N ASN A 627 16.44 -1.26 -23.67
CA ASN A 627 16.74 -0.07 -22.87
C ASN A 627 18.06 0.61 -23.35
N PRO A 628 18.09 1.15 -24.56
CA PRO A 628 19.30 1.70 -25.14
C PRO A 628 19.84 2.90 -24.36
N THR A 629 21.15 2.92 -24.10
CA THR A 629 21.84 4.00 -23.38
C THR A 629 22.21 5.18 -24.28
N GLY A 630 22.44 4.94 -25.58
CA GLY A 630 22.79 5.94 -26.56
C GLY A 630 21.58 6.64 -27.20
N SER A 631 21.84 7.67 -27.99
CA SER A 631 20.84 8.47 -28.70
C SER A 631 20.95 8.33 -30.21
N VAL A 632 19.88 8.67 -30.94
CA VAL A 632 19.86 8.60 -32.43
C VAL A 632 19.89 10.02 -32.96
N PHE A 633 20.93 10.36 -33.72
CA PHE A 633 21.12 11.62 -34.42
C PHE A 633 21.01 11.42 -35.93
N CYS A 634 20.83 12.51 -36.68
CA CYS A 634 20.72 12.47 -38.14
C CYS A 634 21.86 13.24 -38.81
N ALA A 635 22.56 12.61 -39.74
CA ALA A 635 23.51 13.29 -40.60
C ALA A 635 23.27 12.87 -42.05
N HIS A 636 23.26 13.85 -42.96
CA HIS A 636 23.05 13.63 -44.39
C HIS A 636 21.79 12.80 -44.74
N GLY A 637 20.74 12.92 -43.93
CA GLY A 637 19.49 12.19 -44.12
C GLY A 637 19.47 10.75 -43.65
N ALA A 638 20.51 10.29 -42.93
CA ALA A 638 20.57 8.97 -42.32
C ALA A 638 20.68 9.08 -40.77
N GLY A 639 19.88 8.31 -40.06
CA GLY A 639 20.01 8.20 -38.61
C GLY A 639 21.23 7.37 -38.23
N TYR A 640 21.97 7.76 -37.21
CA TYR A 640 23.08 7.03 -36.64
C TYR A 640 23.06 7.06 -35.12
N ASN A 641 23.53 6.01 -34.49
CA ASN A 641 23.59 5.90 -33.03
C ASN A 641 24.82 6.61 -32.49
N VAL A 642 24.64 7.42 -31.43
CA VAL A 642 25.72 8.05 -30.66
C VAL A 642 25.73 7.40 -29.28
N PRO A 643 26.88 6.84 -28.85
CA PRO A 643 26.99 6.25 -27.52
C PRO A 643 26.75 7.29 -26.42
N TRP A 644 26.33 6.86 -25.23
CA TRP A 644 25.93 7.73 -24.17
C TRP A 644 26.97 8.75 -23.69
N GLN A 645 28.27 8.37 -23.80
CA GLN A 645 29.41 9.23 -23.45
C GLN A 645 29.52 10.45 -24.37
N GLU A 646 29.17 10.28 -25.65
CA GLU A 646 29.35 11.28 -26.71
C GLU A 646 28.05 12.14 -26.89
N VAL A 647 26.92 11.74 -26.32
CA VAL A 647 25.67 12.49 -26.46
C VAL A 647 25.80 13.96 -26.05
N PRO A 648 26.51 14.35 -24.98
CA PRO A 648 26.69 15.76 -24.62
C PRO A 648 27.42 16.62 -25.67
N GLU A 649 28.24 15.99 -26.53
CA GLU A 649 28.92 16.70 -27.62
C GLU A 649 28.06 16.89 -28.87
N HIS A 650 26.98 16.10 -28.98
CA HIS A 650 26.07 16.12 -30.16
C HIS A 650 24.71 16.76 -29.88
N MET A 651 24.34 16.96 -28.61
CA MET A 651 23.03 17.55 -28.23
C MET A 651 22.83 18.95 -28.82
N HIS A 652 21.59 19.28 -29.16
CA HIS A 652 21.23 20.56 -29.78
C HIS A 652 20.82 21.64 -28.77
N ILE A 653 20.56 21.29 -27.52
CA ILE A 653 20.27 22.16 -26.39
C ILE A 653 21.49 22.14 -25.47
N GLU A 654 21.90 23.29 -24.95
CA GLU A 654 22.96 23.36 -23.96
C GLU A 654 22.58 22.67 -22.64
N ALA A 655 23.56 22.11 -21.93
CA ALA A 655 23.36 21.49 -20.62
C ALA A 655 22.67 22.47 -19.64
N GLN A 656 21.67 21.95 -18.93
CA GLN A 656 20.84 22.73 -18.01
C GLN A 656 21.31 22.63 -16.55
N LEU A 657 21.89 21.49 -16.15
CA LEU A 657 22.29 21.24 -14.78
C LEU A 657 23.26 22.30 -14.23
N PRO A 658 24.31 22.76 -14.95
CA PRO A 658 25.19 23.81 -14.43
C PRO A 658 24.44 25.10 -14.09
N LYS A 659 23.51 25.52 -14.97
CA LYS A 659 22.68 26.72 -14.76
C LYS A 659 21.76 26.61 -13.55
N ILE A 660 21.14 25.44 -13.38
CA ILE A 660 20.25 25.12 -12.26
C ILE A 660 21.02 25.14 -10.94
N LEU A 661 22.22 24.55 -10.91
CA LEU A 661 23.06 24.50 -9.71
C LEU A 661 23.57 25.90 -9.32
N GLU A 662 23.93 26.77 -10.29
CA GLU A 662 24.30 28.15 -10.02
C GLU A 662 23.12 28.95 -9.44
N GLU A 663 21.93 28.79 -9.99
CA GLU A 663 20.74 29.47 -9.50
C GLU A 663 20.35 29.01 -8.09
N ARG A 664 20.38 27.71 -7.81
CA ARG A 664 20.17 27.15 -6.47
C ARG A 664 21.17 27.72 -5.45
N LYS A 665 22.46 27.83 -5.81
CA LYS A 665 23.49 28.44 -4.96
C LYS A 665 23.20 29.93 -4.71
N ARG A 666 22.77 30.67 -5.71
CA ARG A 666 22.40 32.10 -5.56
C ARG A 666 21.23 32.25 -4.59
N LEU A 667 20.16 31.48 -4.76
CA LEU A 667 18.97 31.52 -3.90
C LEU A 667 19.31 31.12 -2.45
N ALA A 668 20.13 30.11 -2.25
CA ALA A 668 20.59 29.71 -0.91
C ALA A 668 21.40 30.81 -0.24
N GLY A 669 22.30 31.47 -0.97
CA GLY A 669 23.09 32.62 -0.43
C GLY A 669 22.25 33.86 -0.16
N GLU A 670 21.16 34.11 -0.86
CA GLU A 670 20.19 35.17 -0.57
C GLU A 670 19.33 34.83 0.67
N THR A 671 18.98 33.58 0.88
CA THR A 671 18.24 33.10 2.06
C THR A 671 19.08 33.22 3.32
N GLU A 672 20.37 32.88 3.30
CA GLU A 672 21.28 33.09 4.42
C GLU A 672 21.47 34.58 4.76
N LYS A 673 21.56 35.46 3.77
CA LYS A 673 21.64 36.90 3.98
C LYS A 673 20.34 37.47 4.57
N SER A 674 19.17 37.02 4.12
CA SER A 674 17.89 37.46 4.66
C SER A 674 17.63 37.00 6.10
N LEU A 675 18.14 35.83 6.47
CA LEU A 675 18.08 35.32 7.85
C LEU A 675 19.02 36.10 8.78
N ASP A 676 20.17 36.55 8.27
CA ASP A 676 21.12 37.35 9.05
C ASP A 676 20.67 38.82 9.26
N GLU A 677 19.85 39.35 8.33
CA GLU A 677 19.24 40.69 8.43
C GLU A 677 17.99 40.73 9.35
N THR A 678 17.32 39.59 9.57
CA THR A 678 16.10 39.51 10.41
C THR A 678 16.39 39.27 11.90
N VAL A 679 17.63 39.00 12.32
CA VAL A 679 17.99 38.83 13.73
C VAL A 679 18.35 40.19 14.36
N PRO A 680 17.57 40.72 15.33
CA PRO A 680 17.88 41.98 15.99
C PRO A 680 19.26 41.94 16.65
N VAL A 681 20.06 42.99 16.45
CA VAL A 681 21.46 43.17 16.92
C VAL A 681 21.63 42.98 18.43
N ASN A 682 20.54 43.00 19.21
CA ASN A 682 20.59 42.86 20.68
C ASN A 682 20.72 41.42 21.21
N LEU A 683 20.63 40.39 20.37
CA LEU A 683 20.81 38.99 20.79
C LEU A 683 22.23 38.43 20.56
N ARG A 684 23.15 39.25 19.98
CA ARG A 684 24.52 38.81 19.71
C ARG A 684 25.50 38.94 20.95
N LYS A 685 25.04 39.48 22.08
CA LYS A 685 25.93 39.73 23.24
C LYS A 685 25.76 38.84 24.46
N GLU A 686 24.86 37.83 24.43
CA GLU A 686 24.61 36.95 25.61
C GLU A 686 24.99 35.47 25.45
N LYS A 687 25.93 35.16 24.59
CA LYS A 687 26.42 33.75 24.46
C LYS A 687 27.89 33.58 24.89
N SER A 688 28.33 34.34 25.90
CA SER A 688 29.61 34.05 26.57
C SER A 688 29.44 34.22 28.07
N GLY A 689 29.06 33.15 28.76
CA GLY A 689 29.10 33.08 30.22
C GLY A 689 27.89 32.34 30.81
N SER A 690 28.10 31.11 31.13
CA SER A 690 27.44 30.24 32.11
C SER A 690 26.98 28.89 31.55
N ALA A 691 27.95 28.03 31.32
CA ALA A 691 27.73 26.60 31.16
C ALA A 691 28.41 25.87 32.33
N GLU A 692 27.81 25.96 33.53
CA GLU A 692 28.19 25.14 34.69
C GLU A 692 27.17 25.33 35.81
N ALA A 693 25.94 24.78 35.69
CA ALA A 693 25.06 24.45 36.83
C ALA A 693 23.69 24.01 36.37
N ALA A 694 23.58 22.87 35.72
CA ALA A 694 22.29 22.14 35.60
C ALA A 694 22.50 20.69 35.09
N ALA A 695 23.42 19.99 35.71
CA ALA A 695 23.62 18.57 35.45
C ALA A 695 23.45 17.78 36.74
N ARG A 696 22.22 17.54 37.14
CA ARG A 696 21.80 16.44 38.04
C ARG A 696 20.30 16.51 38.25
N GLY A 697 19.57 15.61 37.57
CA GLY A 697 18.14 15.37 37.83
C GLY A 697 17.29 15.46 36.55
N GLY A 698 17.33 14.51 35.66
CA GLY A 698 16.44 14.49 34.50
C GLY A 698 16.83 13.50 33.41
N ARG A 699 17.25 12.28 33.77
CA ARG A 699 17.69 11.30 32.73
C ARG A 699 16.69 10.23 32.36
N HIS A 700 15.46 10.24 32.89
CA HIS A 700 14.49 9.19 32.57
C HIS A 700 13.30 9.63 31.71
N TYR A 701 13.00 10.93 31.60
CA TYR A 701 11.89 11.41 30.73
C TYR A 701 12.33 11.88 29.34
N ALA A 702 13.61 12.13 29.12
CA ALA A 702 14.11 12.62 27.84
C ALA A 702 14.40 11.50 26.81
N ARG A 703 14.47 10.25 27.22
CA ARG A 703 14.78 9.12 26.34
C ARG A 703 13.59 8.70 25.49
N ASN A 704 12.41 8.60 26.09
CA ASN A 704 11.19 8.19 25.37
C ASN A 704 10.71 9.23 24.34
N ALA A 705 10.82 10.52 24.66
CA ALA A 705 10.40 11.58 23.73
C ALA A 705 11.35 11.76 22.53
N ARG A 706 12.56 11.21 22.59
CA ARG A 706 13.50 11.23 21.47
C ARG A 706 13.30 10.02 20.55
N GLU A 707 13.03 8.87 21.12
CA GLU A 707 12.70 7.63 20.39
C GLU A 707 11.35 7.76 19.64
N ASP A 708 10.33 8.39 20.26
CA ASP A 708 9.05 8.67 19.61
C ASP A 708 9.20 9.65 18.43
N ARG A 709 10.07 10.68 18.55
CA ARG A 709 10.35 11.59 17.44
C ARG A 709 11.15 10.93 16.32
N GLU A 710 12.12 10.08 16.64
CA GLU A 710 12.89 9.34 15.64
C GLU A 710 12.00 8.32 14.91
N LEU A 711 11.06 7.67 15.60
CA LEU A 711 10.07 6.80 14.99
C LEU A 711 9.05 7.57 14.12
N GLU A 712 8.60 8.74 14.58
CA GLU A 712 7.72 9.62 13.81
C GLU A 712 8.43 10.20 12.58
N GLU A 713 9.71 10.57 12.70
CA GLU A 713 10.54 10.99 11.56
C GLU A 713 10.81 9.85 10.58
N ILE A 714 11.05 8.62 11.04
CA ILE A 714 11.21 7.43 10.20
C ILE A 714 9.87 7.11 9.50
N PHE A 715 8.75 7.22 10.21
CA PHE A 715 7.42 7.02 9.64
C PHE A 715 7.09 8.05 8.57
N ILE A 716 7.37 9.36 8.84
CA ILE A 716 7.19 10.44 7.88
C ILE A 716 8.13 10.27 6.67
N ARG A 717 9.35 9.79 6.88
CA ARG A 717 10.29 9.47 5.79
C ARG A 717 9.83 8.28 4.95
N THR A 718 9.30 7.24 5.57
CA THR A 718 8.95 5.99 4.88
C THR A 718 7.58 6.07 4.19
N TYR A 719 6.63 6.84 4.75
CA TYR A 719 5.22 6.82 4.30
C TYR A 719 4.64 8.21 3.95
N GLY A 720 5.46 9.26 4.00
CA GLY A 720 5.05 10.63 3.69
C GLY A 720 4.30 11.33 4.84
N ARG A 721 4.37 12.66 4.85
CA ARG A 721 3.72 13.50 5.85
C ARG A 721 2.21 13.52 5.62
N VAL A 722 1.43 13.07 6.58
CA VAL A 722 -0.02 13.29 6.61
C VAL A 722 -0.25 14.79 6.90
N GLU A 723 -0.60 15.59 5.89
CA GLU A 723 -0.99 16.99 6.11
C GLU A 723 -2.30 17.03 6.91
N ARG A 724 -2.23 17.41 8.17
CA ARG A 724 -3.41 17.81 8.93
C ARG A 724 -3.98 19.08 8.32
N LYS A 725 -5.21 19.07 7.88
CA LYS A 725 -5.96 20.21 7.30
C LYS A 725 -6.18 21.39 8.28
N ALA A 726 -5.53 21.44 9.44
CA ALA A 726 -5.77 22.39 10.52
C ALA A 726 -5.06 23.76 10.43
N ASP A 727 -4.15 23.99 9.47
CA ASP A 727 -3.36 25.23 9.41
C ASP A 727 -3.83 26.27 8.38
N ARG A 728 -5.13 26.39 8.11
CA ARG A 728 -5.68 27.52 7.36
C ARG A 728 -6.78 28.24 8.12
N LEU A 729 -6.38 29.07 9.08
CA LEU A 729 -7.25 30.14 9.59
C LEU A 729 -7.35 31.27 8.56
N PRO A 730 -8.55 31.73 8.18
CA PRO A 730 -8.70 32.85 7.26
C PRO A 730 -8.39 34.17 8.00
N LYS A 731 -7.52 34.98 7.40
CA LYS A 731 -7.26 36.36 7.85
C LYS A 731 -8.56 37.18 7.71
N THR A 732 -8.93 37.84 8.78
CA THR A 732 -10.00 38.83 8.91
C THR A 732 -10.00 39.85 7.77
N VAL A 733 -11.14 39.94 7.06
CA VAL A 733 -11.43 41.00 6.11
C VAL A 733 -12.18 42.12 6.82
N THR A 734 -11.56 43.28 6.90
CA THR A 734 -12.21 44.54 7.30
C THR A 734 -13.17 45.04 6.26
N ALA A 735 -14.32 45.50 6.71
CA ALA A 735 -15.43 46.02 5.91
C ALA A 735 -15.06 47.27 5.11
N GLY A 736 -15.47 47.33 3.87
CA GLY A 736 -15.38 48.53 3.02
C GLY A 736 -16.23 48.49 1.76
N LYS A 737 -17.44 49.04 1.89
CA LYS A 737 -18.27 49.72 0.85
C LYS A 737 -18.52 49.05 -0.51
N THR A 738 -19.80 48.68 -0.72
CA THR A 738 -20.47 48.50 -2.03
C THR A 738 -20.40 49.71 -2.93
N PRO A 739 -20.39 49.52 -4.27
CA PRO A 739 -21.41 50.16 -5.11
C PRO A 739 -22.06 49.26 -6.18
N LYS A 740 -23.34 49.46 -6.27
CA LYS A 740 -24.39 49.37 -7.30
C LYS A 740 -24.10 48.71 -8.65
N ALA A 741 -25.07 47.89 -8.98
CA ALA A 741 -25.34 47.25 -10.28
C ALA A 741 -25.45 48.22 -11.45
N LYS A 742 -25.04 47.75 -12.63
CA LYS A 742 -25.67 48.06 -13.93
C LYS A 742 -25.72 46.77 -14.77
N LYS A 743 -26.90 46.52 -15.28
CA LYS A 743 -27.25 45.59 -16.36
C LYS A 743 -26.55 46.00 -17.63
N ASP A 744 -26.17 45.08 -18.47
CA ASP A 744 -26.55 45.01 -19.87
C ASP A 744 -26.25 43.64 -20.46
N GLU A 745 -27.12 43.24 -21.33
CA GLU A 745 -27.40 41.96 -21.94
C GLU A 745 -26.47 41.68 -23.13
N GLU A 746 -26.55 40.42 -23.56
CA GLU A 746 -26.29 39.85 -24.88
C GLU A 746 -24.92 39.26 -25.19
N GLY A 747 -25.00 37.97 -25.45
CA GLY A 747 -24.43 37.28 -26.60
C GLY A 747 -23.15 36.51 -26.37
N VAL A 748 -23.25 35.22 -26.32
CA VAL A 748 -22.65 34.22 -27.21
C VAL A 748 -22.52 32.88 -26.43
N GLN A 749 -23.44 32.02 -26.77
CA GLN A 749 -23.35 30.55 -26.61
C GLN A 749 -22.30 29.97 -27.57
N GLU A 750 -21.83 28.79 -27.19
CA GLU A 750 -21.09 27.79 -27.98
C GLU A 750 -19.57 27.81 -27.88
N TYR A 751 -19.14 26.72 -27.47
CA TYR A 751 -17.93 25.87 -27.63
C TYR A 751 -17.26 25.49 -26.32
N LEU A 752 -17.79 24.43 -25.67
CA LEU A 752 -17.04 23.54 -24.79
C LEU A 752 -17.76 22.19 -24.75
N LEU A 753 -17.61 21.44 -25.83
CA LEU A 753 -17.72 20.00 -25.92
C LEU A 753 -16.54 19.54 -26.77
N GLU A 754 -15.88 18.45 -26.38
CA GLU A 754 -14.72 17.82 -26.99
C GLU A 754 -13.36 18.33 -26.49
N LEU A 755 -12.88 17.67 -25.43
CA LEU A 755 -11.69 16.83 -25.35
C LEU A 755 -11.61 16.22 -23.94
#